data_5409a5b53c839be5889282f765680955
#
_entry.id   5409a5b53c839be5889282f765680955
#
_cell.length_a   1.000
_cell.length_b   1.000
_cell.length_c   1.000
_cell.angle_alpha   90.00
_cell.angle_beta   90.00
_cell.angle_gamma   90.00
#
_symmetry.space_group_name_H-M   'P 1'
#
loop_
_entity.id
_entity.type
_entity.pdbx_description
1 polymer ?
#
loop_
_entity_poly.entity_id
_entity_poly.type
_entity_poly.pdbx_seq_one_letter_code
_entity_poly.pdbx_strand_id
1 'polypeptide(L)'
;MKEEILQKIESLYDLDKHEEIIDMIEALPVEQLNAELISELGRAYNNTQQYEKALEVLKGIEFEEANNPRWNCRIAYSYYFLDDFKNAEKYLLKANKLNPEDDFTCTLLIETYISLSRVEDENGNHEKAMEYALEAKKYVRDDEGEANTDSALAWLYDRYGHYTEAEELLKNMINKSQNGEWLYSELGYCLAEQGRQEEALESYFKAIELGRADAWIFIRIGMCYKNIDKKEEAIEYYLKALELKEDDIFIMSDLAWLYNSLGEFEKALKYLERLEELGENDAWINTEYGYCLSKLKRFEEAIVKINRALEAESEDKDTAYIYSQLGWCKRHLGNYDEAIEAFSQAKKWGRNDDWLLIEIGHCYKGKDDKEKALEFYLKAEKLDKNDIYLLSDIAWCYDALDKYEESLKYIKRAVRLGRNDAWINEEYGYCLEKLGKYKEAIKKYEDALNLDDENKEEAYINSHLGCCYRQLGNYEKALEYHKKAKELGRNDAWINVEIGMCYAELEEYEKAIENYLVAYEMDSEDSFTLTELGWLYDAMENYEDAIEFLLKAEKLGRNDEWLNTEIGLNLGRSGKTEEGIERLQKSLTMIEDDDTEQKIFVNSEIGWLYGSLEEPNPEEALEHFERAIELGRNDAWIYGMRGELLLDLEKYEEALESFRKANSLNKDGWYLYYIGICLRRLERYEEAIEILLESRQISLDEEDVVDGEDLELAFCYIGIGDKEKAEEYLKSARESIEEQGTLNDDMQEEINKIEKGILSLTRFS
;
A
#
# COMPACT_ATOMS: atom_id res chain seq x y z
N MET A 1 -79.79 40.99 -61.58
CA MET A 1 -79.98 39.81 -60.70
C MET A 1 -78.66 39.12 -60.35
N LYS A 2 -77.83 38.63 -61.28
CA LYS A 2 -76.54 38.02 -60.99
C LYS A 2 -75.57 38.99 -60.31
N GLU A 3 -75.41 40.20 -60.81
CA GLU A 3 -74.58 41.26 -60.25
C GLU A 3 -75.02 41.68 -58.82
N GLU A 4 -76.29 41.75 -58.59
CA GLU A 4 -76.88 42.09 -57.29
C GLU A 4 -76.64 40.98 -56.25
N ILE A 5 -76.68 39.72 -56.67
CA ILE A 5 -76.32 38.56 -55.82
C ILE A 5 -74.86 38.61 -55.44
N LEU A 6 -73.96 38.82 -56.38
CA LEU A 6 -72.48 38.89 -56.10
C LEU A 6 -72.11 40.07 -55.24
N GLN A 7 -72.72 41.26 -55.44
CA GLN A 7 -72.56 42.43 -54.56
C GLN A 7 -73.05 42.16 -53.15
N LYS A 8 -74.14 41.42 -53.01
CA LYS A 8 -74.61 41.02 -51.68
C LYS A 8 -73.71 40.02 -51.01
N ILE A 9 -73.18 39.10 -51.78
CA ILE A 9 -72.12 38.11 -51.28
C ILE A 9 -70.88 38.87 -50.80
N GLU A 10 -70.38 39.83 -51.56
CA GLU A 10 -69.23 40.66 -51.14
C GLU A 10 -69.53 41.41 -49.83
N SER A 11 -70.71 42.03 -49.73
CA SER A 11 -71.09 42.73 -48.49
C SER A 11 -71.28 41.79 -47.30
N LEU A 12 -71.61 40.53 -47.47
CA LEU A 12 -71.74 39.53 -46.46
C LEU A 12 -70.30 39.00 -46.04
N TYR A 13 -69.38 38.92 -46.95
CA TYR A 13 -67.97 38.64 -46.65
C TYR A 13 -67.36 39.75 -45.80
N ASP A 14 -67.59 41.03 -46.07
CA ASP A 14 -67.16 42.19 -45.30
C ASP A 14 -67.68 42.18 -43.87
N LEU A 15 -68.84 41.47 -43.64
CA LEU A 15 -69.43 41.28 -42.32
C LEU A 15 -69.18 39.95 -41.66
N ASP A 16 -68.25 39.10 -42.19
CA ASP A 16 -67.93 37.74 -41.74
C ASP A 16 -69.16 36.80 -41.62
N LYS A 17 -70.20 37.07 -42.44
CA LYS A 17 -71.49 36.31 -42.43
C LYS A 17 -71.51 35.16 -43.45
N HIS A 18 -70.60 34.23 -43.27
CA HIS A 18 -70.32 33.12 -44.22
C HIS A 18 -71.51 32.12 -44.29
N GLU A 19 -72.16 31.85 -43.17
CA GLU A 19 -73.36 30.98 -43.14
C GLU A 19 -74.55 31.58 -43.92
N GLU A 20 -74.79 32.94 -43.82
CA GLU A 20 -75.81 33.59 -44.64
C GLU A 20 -75.51 33.51 -46.14
N ILE A 21 -74.27 33.48 -46.56
CA ILE A 21 -73.84 33.26 -47.92
C ILE A 21 -74.19 31.84 -48.37
N ILE A 22 -73.92 30.82 -47.56
CA ILE A 22 -74.28 29.43 -47.86
C ILE A 22 -75.79 29.29 -48.04
N ASP A 23 -76.53 29.70 -47.05
CA ASP A 23 -78.02 29.63 -47.09
C ASP A 23 -78.59 30.35 -48.31
N MET A 24 -78.05 31.50 -48.68
CA MET A 24 -78.52 32.31 -49.80
C MET A 24 -78.26 31.62 -51.16
N ILE A 25 -77.06 31.03 -51.33
CA ILE A 25 -76.67 30.35 -52.58
C ILE A 25 -77.43 29.01 -52.70
N GLU A 26 -77.54 28.25 -51.68
CA GLU A 26 -78.24 26.95 -51.62
C GLU A 26 -79.76 27.12 -51.87
N ALA A 27 -80.31 28.22 -51.54
CA ALA A 27 -81.71 28.53 -51.81
C ALA A 27 -82.03 28.94 -53.27
N LEU A 28 -81.02 29.14 -54.08
CA LEU A 28 -81.17 29.50 -55.49
C LEU A 28 -81.62 28.28 -56.34
N PRO A 29 -82.53 28.49 -57.33
CA PRO A 29 -82.84 27.45 -58.27
C PRO A 29 -81.59 27.01 -59.08
N VAL A 30 -81.51 25.72 -59.39
CA VAL A 30 -80.33 25.13 -60.10
C VAL A 30 -80.07 25.88 -61.43
N GLU A 31 -81.09 26.39 -62.10
CA GLU A 31 -80.90 27.14 -63.39
C GLU A 31 -80.26 28.53 -63.18
N GLN A 32 -80.18 29.01 -61.96
CA GLN A 32 -79.47 30.27 -61.60
C GLN A 32 -78.05 30.06 -61.06
N LEU A 33 -77.74 28.87 -60.73
CA LEU A 33 -76.37 28.51 -60.26
C LEU A 33 -75.40 28.47 -61.49
N ASN A 34 -74.33 29.22 -61.36
CA ASN A 34 -73.26 29.17 -62.36
C ASN A 34 -71.93 28.93 -61.63
N ALA A 35 -70.84 28.64 -62.34
CA ALA A 35 -69.54 28.31 -61.78
C ALA A 35 -69.03 29.37 -60.82
N GLU A 36 -69.25 30.67 -61.06
CA GLU A 36 -68.85 31.76 -60.18
C GLU A 36 -69.57 31.76 -58.81
N LEU A 37 -70.86 31.54 -58.79
CA LEU A 37 -71.68 31.46 -57.55
C LEU A 37 -71.29 30.16 -56.79
N ILE A 38 -71.11 29.04 -57.50
CA ILE A 38 -70.63 27.80 -56.89
C ILE A 38 -69.21 27.95 -56.31
N SER A 39 -68.33 28.72 -56.98
CA SER A 39 -67.04 29.05 -56.47
C SER A 39 -67.10 29.92 -55.21
N GLU A 40 -68.02 30.87 -55.09
CA GLU A 40 -68.24 31.63 -53.87
C GLU A 40 -68.86 30.75 -52.77
N LEU A 41 -69.79 29.83 -53.10
CA LEU A 41 -70.26 28.81 -52.12
C LEU A 41 -69.09 27.96 -51.55
N GLY A 42 -68.18 27.49 -52.39
CA GLY A 42 -67.02 26.77 -51.96
C GLY A 42 -66.12 27.60 -51.03
N ARG A 43 -65.93 28.90 -51.32
CA ARG A 43 -65.26 29.85 -50.39
C ARG A 43 -65.93 29.96 -49.04
N ALA A 44 -67.29 30.09 -49.07
CA ALA A 44 -68.08 30.24 -47.82
C ALA A 44 -67.98 28.93 -46.97
N TYR A 45 -68.03 27.76 -47.62
CA TYR A 45 -67.83 26.50 -46.92
C TYR A 45 -66.38 26.39 -46.32
N ASN A 46 -65.39 26.87 -47.03
CA ASN A 46 -64.01 26.93 -46.52
C ASN A 46 -63.86 27.80 -45.27
N ASN A 47 -64.54 29.01 -45.33
CA ASN A 47 -64.49 29.94 -44.20
C ASN A 47 -65.31 29.45 -42.96
N THR A 48 -66.25 28.52 -43.19
CA THR A 48 -67.05 27.88 -42.10
C THR A 48 -66.47 26.49 -41.71
N GLN A 49 -65.27 26.19 -42.16
CA GLN A 49 -64.49 24.93 -41.89
C GLN A 49 -65.21 23.64 -42.36
N GLN A 50 -66.14 23.79 -43.40
CA GLN A 50 -66.84 22.67 -44.04
C GLN A 50 -66.04 22.21 -45.27
N TYR A 51 -64.79 21.79 -45.12
CA TYR A 51 -63.84 21.59 -46.21
C TYR A 51 -64.24 20.48 -47.21
N GLU A 52 -64.83 19.38 -46.72
CA GLU A 52 -65.35 18.30 -47.62
C GLU A 52 -66.43 18.80 -48.54
N LYS A 53 -67.37 19.64 -47.99
CA LYS A 53 -68.47 20.24 -48.85
C LYS A 53 -67.87 21.27 -49.80
N ALA A 54 -66.93 22.08 -49.33
CA ALA A 54 -66.23 23.02 -50.22
C ALA A 54 -65.60 22.29 -51.38
N LEU A 55 -64.92 21.17 -51.09
CA LEU A 55 -64.26 20.35 -52.12
C LEU A 55 -65.23 19.70 -53.08
N GLU A 56 -66.39 19.22 -52.60
CA GLU A 56 -67.41 18.64 -53.41
C GLU A 56 -68.00 19.66 -54.44
N VAL A 57 -68.40 20.84 -54.00
CA VAL A 57 -68.95 21.86 -54.86
C VAL A 57 -67.91 22.44 -55.84
N LEU A 58 -66.72 22.68 -55.38
CA LEU A 58 -65.65 23.21 -56.21
C LEU A 58 -65.19 22.21 -57.27
N LYS A 59 -65.17 20.90 -57.01
CA LYS A 59 -64.88 19.85 -58.01
C LYS A 59 -66.01 19.79 -59.08
N GLY A 60 -67.22 20.06 -58.71
CA GLY A 60 -68.40 20.08 -59.67
C GLY A 60 -68.20 21.07 -60.78
N ILE A 61 -67.43 22.10 -60.65
CA ILE A 61 -67.19 23.17 -61.63
C ILE A 61 -65.74 23.17 -62.19
N GLU A 62 -64.96 22.12 -61.95
CA GLU A 62 -63.55 22.04 -62.36
C GLU A 62 -63.40 22.26 -63.89
N PHE A 63 -64.25 21.74 -64.70
CA PHE A 63 -64.20 21.90 -66.15
C PHE A 63 -64.29 23.35 -66.62
N GLU A 64 -65.12 24.16 -65.94
CA GLU A 64 -65.30 25.55 -66.25
C GLU A 64 -64.27 26.49 -65.63
N GLU A 65 -63.87 26.21 -64.39
CA GLU A 65 -63.02 27.07 -63.58
C GLU A 65 -61.51 26.65 -63.49
N ALA A 66 -61.12 25.57 -64.15
CA ALA A 66 -59.77 25.06 -64.08
C ALA A 66 -58.64 26.08 -64.38
N ASN A 67 -58.97 27.14 -65.14
CA ASN A 67 -58.00 28.22 -65.45
C ASN A 67 -58.26 29.51 -64.64
N ASN A 68 -59.10 29.46 -63.62
CA ASN A 68 -59.30 30.57 -62.70
C ASN A 68 -58.32 30.44 -61.50
N PRO A 69 -57.49 31.45 -61.27
CA PRO A 69 -56.53 31.40 -60.14
C PRO A 69 -57.22 31.31 -58.78
N ARG A 70 -58.29 32.07 -58.57
CA ARG A 70 -59.06 32.07 -57.34
C ARG A 70 -59.73 30.73 -57.05
N TRP A 71 -60.29 30.07 -58.04
CA TRP A 71 -60.88 28.74 -57.89
C TRP A 71 -59.76 27.70 -57.50
N ASN A 72 -58.62 27.73 -58.20
CA ASN A 72 -57.50 26.84 -57.87
C ASN A 72 -57.01 27.06 -56.45
N CYS A 73 -56.98 28.32 -55.99
CA CYS A 73 -56.57 28.63 -54.63
C CYS A 73 -57.60 28.11 -53.61
N ARG A 74 -58.91 28.31 -53.84
CA ARG A 74 -60.03 27.86 -52.98
C ARG A 74 -60.08 26.33 -52.85
N ILE A 75 -59.92 25.61 -53.89
CA ILE A 75 -59.87 24.13 -53.87
C ILE A 75 -58.65 23.62 -53.15
N ALA A 76 -57.52 24.28 -53.37
CA ALA A 76 -56.26 23.96 -52.65
C ALA A 76 -56.40 24.20 -51.13
N TYR A 77 -57.04 25.27 -50.75
CA TYR A 77 -57.31 25.57 -49.32
C TYR A 77 -58.13 24.45 -48.66
N SER A 78 -59.21 23.93 -49.36
CA SER A 78 -59.95 22.78 -48.86
C SER A 78 -59.03 21.52 -48.69
N TYR A 79 -58.18 21.23 -49.69
CA TYR A 79 -57.26 20.11 -49.60
C TYR A 79 -56.23 20.29 -48.45
N TYR A 80 -55.72 21.50 -48.24
CA TYR A 80 -54.73 21.79 -47.19
C TYR A 80 -55.32 21.45 -45.82
N PHE A 81 -56.54 21.92 -45.53
CA PHE A 81 -57.18 21.66 -44.22
C PHE A 81 -57.77 20.25 -44.07
N LEU A 82 -57.76 19.47 -45.15
CA LEU A 82 -58.04 18.02 -45.13
C LEU A 82 -56.75 17.19 -45.10
N ASP A 83 -55.60 17.80 -44.86
CA ASP A 83 -54.26 17.18 -44.80
C ASP A 83 -53.83 16.52 -46.12
N ASP A 84 -54.53 16.81 -47.25
CA ASP A 84 -54.12 16.35 -48.57
C ASP A 84 -53.18 17.37 -49.22
N PHE A 85 -52.00 17.52 -48.61
CA PHE A 85 -51.02 18.53 -49.00
C PHE A 85 -50.52 18.35 -50.45
N LYS A 86 -50.53 17.13 -50.99
CA LYS A 86 -50.14 16.87 -52.36
C LYS A 86 -51.12 17.44 -53.39
N ASN A 87 -52.42 17.29 -53.17
CA ASN A 87 -53.41 17.94 -54.02
C ASN A 87 -53.44 19.45 -53.75
N ALA A 88 -53.24 19.91 -52.53
CA ALA A 88 -53.09 21.32 -52.27
C ALA A 88 -51.95 21.95 -53.07
N GLU A 89 -50.74 21.36 -53.01
CA GLU A 89 -49.56 21.74 -53.83
C GLU A 89 -49.91 21.86 -55.31
N LYS A 90 -50.52 20.84 -55.89
CA LYS A 90 -50.89 20.79 -57.31
C LYS A 90 -51.74 21.97 -57.75
N TYR A 91 -52.80 22.27 -56.98
CA TYR A 91 -53.70 23.36 -57.32
C TYR A 91 -53.12 24.73 -57.00
N LEU A 92 -52.32 24.89 -55.93
CA LEU A 92 -51.64 26.13 -55.60
C LEU A 92 -50.58 26.50 -56.64
N LEU A 93 -49.78 25.54 -57.10
CA LEU A 93 -48.83 25.77 -58.22
C LEU A 93 -49.51 26.26 -59.45
N LYS A 94 -50.72 25.75 -59.75
CA LYS A 94 -51.49 26.20 -60.86
C LYS A 94 -52.09 27.60 -60.63
N ALA A 95 -52.55 27.89 -59.42
CA ALA A 95 -53.02 29.22 -59.04
C ALA A 95 -51.95 30.27 -59.19
N ASN A 96 -50.76 29.99 -58.64
CA ASN A 96 -49.59 30.88 -58.67
C ASN A 96 -49.08 31.09 -60.13
N LYS A 97 -49.09 30.05 -60.95
CA LYS A 97 -48.75 30.19 -62.37
C LYS A 97 -49.71 31.11 -63.12
N LEU A 98 -51.02 31.11 -62.76
CA LEU A 98 -52.05 31.96 -63.37
C LEU A 98 -52.07 33.39 -62.81
N ASN A 99 -51.73 33.57 -61.58
CA ASN A 99 -51.60 34.88 -60.87
C ASN A 99 -50.40 34.85 -59.92
N PRO A 100 -49.20 35.15 -60.42
CA PRO A 100 -47.98 35.11 -59.59
C PRO A 100 -47.94 36.17 -58.50
N GLU A 101 -48.74 37.22 -58.57
CA GLU A 101 -48.74 38.35 -57.61
C GLU A 101 -49.74 38.18 -56.48
N ASP A 102 -50.35 37.02 -56.34
CA ASP A 102 -51.32 36.73 -55.28
C ASP A 102 -50.60 36.29 -53.96
N ASP A 103 -50.50 37.21 -53.02
CA ASP A 103 -49.80 36.98 -51.75
C ASP A 103 -50.43 35.83 -50.95
N PHE A 104 -51.78 35.72 -50.92
CA PHE A 104 -52.45 34.64 -50.21
C PHE A 104 -52.09 33.25 -50.77
N THR A 105 -52.03 33.12 -52.12
CA THR A 105 -51.56 31.89 -52.77
C THR A 105 -50.11 31.56 -52.39
N CYS A 106 -49.26 32.56 -52.36
CA CYS A 106 -47.85 32.39 -51.95
C CYS A 106 -47.75 31.96 -50.48
N THR A 107 -48.46 32.58 -49.58
CA THR A 107 -48.50 32.19 -48.14
C THR A 107 -48.98 30.75 -47.99
N LEU A 108 -50.06 30.38 -48.64
CA LEU A 108 -50.59 29.02 -48.54
C LEU A 108 -49.66 27.96 -49.21
N LEU A 109 -48.86 28.34 -50.20
CA LEU A 109 -47.82 27.51 -50.78
C LEU A 109 -46.72 27.28 -49.79
N ILE A 110 -46.26 28.31 -49.04
CA ILE A 110 -45.28 28.20 -47.99
C ILE A 110 -45.75 27.20 -46.93
N GLU A 111 -46.97 27.39 -46.41
CA GLU A 111 -47.55 26.53 -45.39
C GLU A 111 -47.71 25.09 -45.87
N THR A 112 -48.14 24.91 -47.15
CA THR A 112 -48.25 23.58 -47.74
C THR A 112 -46.94 22.86 -47.88
N TYR A 113 -45.86 23.56 -48.30
CA TYR A 113 -44.53 22.99 -48.39
C TYR A 113 -43.92 22.70 -47.03
N ILE A 114 -44.13 23.54 -46.02
CA ILE A 114 -43.72 23.27 -44.65
C ILE A 114 -44.43 22.01 -44.12
N SER A 115 -45.73 21.88 -44.38
CA SER A 115 -46.52 20.69 -43.99
C SER A 115 -46.06 19.43 -44.70
N LEU A 116 -45.78 19.50 -46.02
CA LEU A 116 -45.19 18.40 -46.80
C LEU A 116 -43.81 18.01 -46.26
N SER A 117 -43.00 18.99 -45.91
CA SER A 117 -41.70 18.77 -45.29
C SER A 117 -41.81 17.98 -43.98
N ARG A 118 -42.75 18.34 -43.10
CA ARG A 118 -43.00 17.63 -41.86
C ARG A 118 -43.46 16.18 -42.09
N VAL A 119 -44.39 15.97 -43.04
CA VAL A 119 -44.86 14.62 -43.38
C VAL A 119 -43.74 13.73 -43.94
N GLU A 120 -42.87 14.27 -44.76
CA GLU A 120 -41.74 13.50 -45.31
C GLU A 120 -40.67 13.21 -44.23
N ASP A 121 -40.47 14.14 -43.27
CA ASP A 121 -39.61 13.93 -42.11
C ASP A 121 -40.14 12.80 -41.19
N GLU A 122 -41.43 12.83 -40.88
CA GLU A 122 -42.10 11.77 -40.09
C GLU A 122 -42.03 10.39 -40.80
N ASN A 123 -42.02 10.37 -42.11
CA ASN A 123 -41.80 9.15 -42.93
C ASN A 123 -40.34 8.74 -43.04
N GLY A 124 -39.40 9.48 -42.48
CA GLY A 124 -37.96 9.22 -42.56
C GLY A 124 -37.32 9.61 -43.91
N ASN A 125 -38.00 10.38 -44.75
CA ASN A 125 -37.52 10.83 -46.05
C ASN A 125 -36.82 12.19 -45.96
N HIS A 126 -35.68 12.23 -45.26
CA HIS A 126 -34.95 13.46 -44.90
C HIS A 126 -34.58 14.35 -46.09
N GLU A 127 -34.13 13.78 -47.23
CA GLU A 127 -33.77 14.54 -48.41
C GLU A 127 -34.98 15.29 -48.98
N LYS A 128 -36.17 14.61 -49.06
CA LYS A 128 -37.39 15.25 -49.53
C LYS A 128 -37.97 16.28 -48.57
N ALA A 129 -37.84 16.02 -47.25
CA ALA A 129 -38.24 16.98 -46.24
C ALA A 129 -37.49 18.31 -46.41
N MET A 130 -36.17 18.20 -46.63
CA MET A 130 -35.31 19.35 -46.91
C MET A 130 -35.65 20.03 -48.22
N GLU A 131 -35.89 19.21 -49.28
CA GLU A 131 -36.31 19.75 -50.61
C GLU A 131 -37.58 20.59 -50.51
N TYR A 132 -38.63 20.10 -49.81
CA TYR A 132 -39.86 20.87 -49.62
C TYR A 132 -39.65 22.15 -48.81
N ALA A 133 -38.88 22.13 -47.75
CA ALA A 133 -38.60 23.32 -46.99
C ALA A 133 -37.83 24.37 -47.81
N LEU A 134 -36.90 23.95 -48.67
CA LEU A 134 -36.22 24.84 -49.64
C LEU A 134 -37.15 25.34 -50.77
N GLU A 135 -38.11 24.53 -51.21
CA GLU A 135 -39.13 24.98 -52.18
C GLU A 135 -40.01 26.08 -51.60
N ALA A 136 -40.43 25.97 -50.31
CA ALA A 136 -41.20 27.02 -49.61
C ALA A 136 -40.51 28.38 -49.70
N LYS A 137 -39.20 28.45 -49.61
CA LYS A 137 -38.39 29.68 -49.64
C LYS A 137 -38.52 30.45 -50.96
N LYS A 138 -38.87 29.80 -52.05
CA LYS A 138 -39.08 30.45 -53.40
C LYS A 138 -40.32 31.34 -53.42
N TYR A 139 -41.27 31.14 -52.54
CA TYR A 139 -42.56 31.84 -52.50
C TYR A 139 -42.61 32.91 -51.41
N VAL A 140 -41.53 33.10 -50.66
CA VAL A 140 -41.44 34.14 -49.61
C VAL A 140 -41.56 35.53 -50.21
N ARG A 141 -42.45 36.36 -49.64
CA ARG A 141 -42.72 37.74 -50.07
C ARG A 141 -42.67 38.76 -48.95
N ASP A 142 -42.77 38.33 -47.73
CA ASP A 142 -42.81 39.13 -46.55
C ASP A 142 -41.91 38.54 -45.42
N ASP A 143 -41.71 39.31 -44.37
CA ASP A 143 -40.89 38.93 -43.22
C ASP A 143 -41.51 37.74 -42.46
N GLU A 144 -42.82 37.56 -42.46
CA GLU A 144 -43.51 36.46 -41.81
C GLU A 144 -43.29 35.13 -42.54
N GLY A 145 -43.44 35.14 -43.87
CA GLY A 145 -43.15 33.98 -44.71
C GLY A 145 -41.67 33.59 -44.67
N GLU A 146 -40.74 34.56 -44.58
CA GLU A 146 -39.35 34.31 -44.40
C GLU A 146 -39.08 33.65 -43.01
N ALA A 147 -39.67 34.19 -41.93
CA ALA A 147 -39.52 33.65 -40.61
C ALA A 147 -40.01 32.19 -40.51
N ASN A 148 -41.17 31.90 -41.09
CA ASN A 148 -41.77 30.57 -41.07
C ASN A 148 -40.90 29.54 -41.82
N THR A 149 -40.38 29.94 -42.98
CA THR A 149 -39.50 29.05 -43.80
C THR A 149 -38.12 28.86 -43.14
N ASP A 150 -37.52 29.93 -42.64
CA ASP A 150 -36.24 29.87 -41.96
C ASP A 150 -36.32 29.07 -40.66
N SER A 151 -37.42 29.16 -39.92
CA SER A 151 -37.67 28.31 -38.71
C SER A 151 -37.80 26.84 -39.07
N ALA A 152 -38.53 26.50 -40.13
CA ALA A 152 -38.68 25.12 -40.58
C ALA A 152 -37.34 24.55 -41.08
N LEU A 153 -36.55 25.33 -41.81
CA LEU A 153 -35.25 24.94 -42.29
C LEU A 153 -34.23 24.79 -41.13
N ALA A 154 -34.22 25.74 -40.20
CA ALA A 154 -33.34 25.67 -39.03
C ALA A 154 -33.62 24.40 -38.21
N TRP A 155 -34.92 24.07 -37.99
CA TRP A 155 -35.29 22.86 -37.28
C TRP A 155 -34.84 21.57 -38.01
N LEU A 156 -34.98 21.52 -39.37
CA LEU A 156 -34.51 20.38 -40.14
C LEU A 156 -32.99 20.23 -40.16
N TYR A 157 -32.28 21.36 -40.35
CA TYR A 157 -30.80 21.37 -40.29
C TYR A 157 -30.30 20.87 -38.95
N ASP A 158 -30.93 21.33 -37.86
CA ASP A 158 -30.58 20.87 -36.50
C ASP A 158 -30.82 19.37 -36.35
N ARG A 159 -32.01 18.89 -36.74
CA ARG A 159 -32.42 17.49 -36.63
C ARG A 159 -31.49 16.53 -37.45
N TYR A 160 -30.95 17.02 -38.54
CA TYR A 160 -30.07 16.21 -39.42
C TYR A 160 -28.56 16.46 -39.18
N GLY A 161 -28.21 17.18 -38.12
CA GLY A 161 -26.82 17.41 -37.76
C GLY A 161 -26.08 18.46 -38.59
N HIS A 162 -26.84 19.29 -39.34
CA HIS A 162 -26.29 20.41 -40.13
C HIS A 162 -26.24 21.69 -39.25
N TYR A 163 -25.57 21.60 -38.12
CA TYR A 163 -25.62 22.63 -37.05
C TYR A 163 -25.08 23.97 -37.49
N THR A 164 -24.14 24.02 -38.45
CA THR A 164 -23.55 25.26 -38.98
C THR A 164 -24.56 26.04 -39.80
N GLU A 165 -25.31 25.36 -40.67
CA GLU A 165 -26.37 25.93 -41.49
C GLU A 165 -27.54 26.40 -40.61
N ALA A 166 -27.91 25.64 -39.61
CA ALA A 166 -28.92 26.03 -38.64
C ALA A 166 -28.51 27.31 -37.86
N GLU A 167 -27.23 27.35 -37.37
CA GLU A 167 -26.69 28.52 -36.70
C GLU A 167 -26.77 29.78 -37.55
N GLU A 168 -26.39 29.69 -38.83
CA GLU A 168 -26.45 30.84 -39.74
C GLU A 168 -27.86 31.40 -39.92
N LEU A 169 -28.85 30.52 -40.08
CA LEU A 169 -30.23 30.91 -40.18
C LEU A 169 -30.75 31.54 -38.89
N LEU A 170 -30.52 30.90 -37.75
CA LEU A 170 -30.95 31.40 -36.45
C LEU A 170 -30.36 32.75 -36.10
N LYS A 171 -29.06 32.97 -36.36
CA LYS A 171 -28.41 34.28 -36.20
C LYS A 171 -29.00 35.35 -37.13
N ASN A 172 -29.32 35.01 -38.35
CA ASN A 172 -29.97 35.92 -39.29
C ASN A 172 -31.36 36.34 -38.82
N MET A 173 -32.13 35.38 -38.32
CA MET A 173 -33.45 35.66 -37.72
C MET A 173 -33.36 36.56 -36.48
N ILE A 174 -32.42 36.31 -35.60
CA ILE A 174 -32.13 37.15 -34.43
C ILE A 174 -31.77 38.57 -34.84
N ASN A 175 -30.88 38.73 -35.84
CA ASN A 175 -30.45 40.04 -36.35
C ASN A 175 -31.59 40.85 -36.99
N LYS A 176 -32.64 40.20 -37.51
CA LYS A 176 -33.86 40.82 -38.03
C LYS A 176 -34.84 41.23 -36.94
N SER A 177 -34.43 41.28 -35.68
CA SER A 177 -35.23 41.63 -34.51
C SER A 177 -36.35 40.62 -34.16
N GLN A 178 -36.23 39.40 -34.62
CA GLN A 178 -37.05 38.30 -34.18
C GLN A 178 -36.49 37.80 -32.83
N ASN A 179 -36.86 38.39 -31.74
CA ASN A 179 -36.40 38.07 -30.39
C ASN A 179 -37.37 37.14 -29.69
N GLY A 180 -37.16 35.83 -29.80
CA GLY A 180 -37.93 34.83 -29.08
C GLY A 180 -37.01 33.91 -28.27
N GLU A 181 -37.48 33.47 -27.11
CA GLU A 181 -36.77 32.52 -26.26
C GLU A 181 -36.43 31.21 -27.01
N TRP A 182 -37.29 30.83 -27.97
CA TRP A 182 -37.05 29.64 -28.80
C TRP A 182 -35.79 29.79 -29.65
N LEU A 183 -35.61 30.91 -30.35
CA LEU A 183 -34.44 31.15 -31.25
C LEU A 183 -33.12 31.00 -30.53
N TYR A 184 -33.00 31.58 -29.33
CA TYR A 184 -31.80 31.48 -28.52
C TYR A 184 -31.58 30.06 -27.95
N SER A 185 -32.65 29.33 -27.66
CA SER A 185 -32.58 27.94 -27.22
C SER A 185 -32.02 27.03 -28.32
N GLU A 186 -32.57 27.15 -29.54
CA GLU A 186 -32.10 26.37 -30.70
C GLU A 186 -30.67 26.77 -31.09
N LEU A 187 -30.35 28.08 -31.08
CA LEU A 187 -28.99 28.54 -31.30
C LEU A 187 -28.03 27.94 -30.27
N GLY A 188 -28.41 27.93 -28.99
CA GLY A 188 -27.63 27.30 -27.94
C GLY A 188 -27.41 25.80 -28.18
N TYR A 189 -28.46 25.11 -28.64
CA TYR A 189 -28.37 23.69 -28.97
C TYR A 189 -27.39 23.43 -30.15
N CYS A 190 -27.53 24.15 -31.25
CA CYS A 190 -26.62 24.06 -32.39
C CYS A 190 -25.16 24.31 -32.01
N LEU A 191 -24.92 25.31 -31.16
CA LEU A 191 -23.56 25.65 -30.68
C LEU A 191 -23.01 24.54 -29.77
N ALA A 192 -23.83 23.98 -28.89
CA ALA A 192 -23.43 22.89 -27.99
C ALA A 192 -23.02 21.64 -28.76
N GLU A 193 -23.82 21.25 -29.78
CA GLU A 193 -23.51 20.08 -30.63
C GLU A 193 -22.26 20.29 -31.48
N GLN A 194 -21.90 21.56 -31.79
CA GLN A 194 -20.62 21.90 -32.42
C GLN A 194 -19.44 21.92 -31.43
N GLY A 195 -19.66 21.63 -30.14
CA GLY A 195 -18.63 21.66 -29.10
C GLY A 195 -18.32 23.05 -28.53
N ARG A 196 -19.05 24.11 -28.94
CA ARG A 196 -18.85 25.50 -28.52
C ARG A 196 -19.68 25.80 -27.26
N GLN A 197 -19.33 25.09 -26.15
CA GLN A 197 -20.14 25.06 -24.95
C GLN A 197 -20.34 26.42 -24.27
N GLU A 198 -19.33 27.29 -24.22
CA GLU A 198 -19.43 28.64 -23.63
C GLU A 198 -20.40 29.52 -24.42
N GLU A 199 -20.34 29.52 -25.73
CA GLU A 199 -21.25 30.28 -26.58
C GLU A 199 -22.69 29.73 -26.49
N ALA A 200 -22.83 28.42 -26.34
CA ALA A 200 -24.10 27.77 -26.11
C ALA A 200 -24.73 28.26 -24.81
N LEU A 201 -23.93 28.32 -23.72
CA LEU A 201 -24.38 28.83 -22.43
C LEU A 201 -24.87 30.29 -22.52
N GLU A 202 -24.14 31.17 -23.23
CA GLU A 202 -24.60 32.56 -23.46
C GLU A 202 -25.97 32.60 -24.13
N SER A 203 -26.17 31.74 -25.12
CA SER A 203 -27.45 31.65 -25.84
C SER A 203 -28.57 31.11 -24.95
N TYR A 204 -28.33 30.06 -24.16
CA TYR A 204 -29.32 29.52 -23.22
C TYR A 204 -29.67 30.52 -22.12
N PHE A 205 -28.70 31.25 -21.57
CA PHE A 205 -29.00 32.30 -20.59
C PHE A 205 -29.82 33.43 -21.20
N LYS A 206 -29.60 33.74 -22.47
CA LYS A 206 -30.44 34.72 -23.15
C LYS A 206 -31.89 34.23 -23.34
N ALA A 207 -32.05 32.93 -23.61
CA ALA A 207 -33.38 32.33 -23.67
C ALA A 207 -34.10 32.40 -22.30
N ILE A 208 -33.38 32.19 -21.21
CA ILE A 208 -33.91 32.34 -19.83
C ILE A 208 -34.29 33.79 -19.55
N GLU A 209 -33.49 34.77 -19.92
CA GLU A 209 -33.81 36.20 -19.77
C GLU A 209 -35.10 36.58 -20.51
N LEU A 210 -35.40 35.89 -21.62
CA LEU A 210 -36.60 36.09 -22.43
C LEU A 210 -37.81 35.30 -21.91
N GLY A 211 -37.66 34.52 -20.83
CA GLY A 211 -38.74 33.87 -20.11
C GLY A 211 -38.80 32.34 -20.21
N ARG A 212 -37.85 31.69 -20.88
CA ARG A 212 -37.80 30.22 -20.95
C ARG A 212 -37.18 29.64 -19.69
N ALA A 213 -37.98 28.95 -18.87
CA ALA A 213 -37.51 28.35 -17.62
C ALA A 213 -38.12 26.94 -17.44
N ASP A 214 -37.96 26.09 -18.45
CA ASP A 214 -38.41 24.70 -18.44
C ASP A 214 -37.23 23.72 -18.09
N ALA A 215 -37.60 22.48 -17.79
CA ALA A 215 -36.61 21.44 -17.46
C ALA A 215 -35.62 21.21 -18.61
N TRP A 216 -36.07 21.32 -19.88
CA TRP A 216 -35.22 21.08 -21.04
C TRP A 216 -34.03 22.04 -21.08
N ILE A 217 -34.26 23.34 -20.88
CA ILE A 217 -33.18 24.33 -20.95
C ILE A 217 -32.18 24.13 -19.80
N PHE A 218 -32.68 23.80 -18.60
CA PHE A 218 -31.76 23.53 -17.46
C PHE A 218 -30.95 22.27 -17.67
N ILE A 219 -31.50 21.20 -18.29
CA ILE A 219 -30.74 20.01 -18.67
C ILE A 219 -29.64 20.40 -19.66
N ARG A 220 -29.96 21.20 -20.69
CA ARG A 220 -28.97 21.62 -21.71
C ARG A 220 -27.84 22.45 -21.12
N ILE A 221 -28.15 23.36 -20.21
CA ILE A 221 -27.14 24.14 -19.47
C ILE A 221 -26.27 23.20 -18.60
N GLY A 222 -26.89 22.26 -17.88
CA GLY A 222 -26.18 21.27 -17.08
C GLY A 222 -25.22 20.43 -17.91
N MET A 223 -25.66 19.98 -19.10
CA MET A 223 -24.81 19.26 -20.05
C MET A 223 -23.63 20.11 -20.53
N CYS A 224 -23.86 21.38 -20.88
CA CYS A 224 -22.76 22.26 -21.28
C CYS A 224 -21.73 22.43 -20.17
N TYR A 225 -22.16 22.68 -18.95
CA TYR A 225 -21.25 22.79 -17.80
C TYR A 225 -20.49 21.47 -17.54
N LYS A 226 -21.17 20.30 -17.63
CA LYS A 226 -20.54 18.99 -17.53
C LYS A 226 -19.44 18.81 -18.59
N ASN A 227 -19.71 19.22 -19.84
CA ASN A 227 -18.77 19.08 -20.96
C ASN A 227 -17.52 19.97 -20.84
N ILE A 228 -17.60 21.09 -20.11
CA ILE A 228 -16.45 21.96 -19.81
C ILE A 228 -15.85 21.71 -18.42
N ASP A 229 -16.17 20.56 -17.81
CA ASP A 229 -15.69 20.08 -16.51
C ASP A 229 -16.02 21.02 -15.32
N LYS A 230 -17.08 21.82 -15.44
CA LYS A 230 -17.64 22.63 -14.35
C LYS A 230 -18.75 21.87 -13.64
N LYS A 231 -18.34 20.94 -12.79
CA LYS A 231 -19.23 19.91 -12.21
C LYS A 231 -20.24 20.49 -11.22
N GLU A 232 -19.84 21.43 -10.41
CA GLU A 232 -20.67 22.07 -9.41
C GLU A 232 -21.81 22.86 -10.06
N GLU A 233 -21.49 23.63 -11.11
CA GLU A 233 -22.48 24.38 -11.87
C GLU A 233 -23.42 23.42 -12.63
N ALA A 234 -22.90 22.33 -13.18
CA ALA A 234 -23.73 21.31 -13.82
C ALA A 234 -24.76 20.72 -12.84
N ILE A 235 -24.33 20.39 -11.62
CA ILE A 235 -25.20 19.91 -10.55
C ILE A 235 -26.31 20.92 -10.23
N GLU A 236 -25.97 22.21 -10.10
CA GLU A 236 -26.94 23.26 -9.82
C GLU A 236 -28.08 23.28 -10.85
N TYR A 237 -27.73 23.21 -12.13
CA TYR A 237 -28.76 23.27 -13.19
C TYR A 237 -29.54 21.96 -13.35
N TYR A 238 -28.88 20.80 -13.15
CA TYR A 238 -29.60 19.52 -13.11
C TYR A 238 -30.57 19.42 -11.93
N LEU A 239 -30.26 20.01 -10.78
CA LEU A 239 -31.17 20.07 -9.63
C LEU A 239 -32.39 20.95 -9.96
N LYS A 240 -32.19 22.12 -10.61
CA LYS A 240 -33.30 22.96 -11.10
C LYS A 240 -34.20 22.22 -12.10
N ALA A 241 -33.59 21.42 -12.96
CA ALA A 241 -34.35 20.61 -13.91
C ALA A 241 -35.16 19.51 -13.20
N LEU A 242 -34.56 18.86 -12.18
CA LEU A 242 -35.21 17.81 -11.40
C LEU A 242 -36.36 18.33 -10.56
N GLU A 243 -36.31 19.58 -10.07
CA GLU A 243 -37.45 20.25 -9.39
C GLU A 243 -38.66 20.41 -10.31
N LEU A 244 -38.45 20.54 -11.62
CA LEU A 244 -39.53 20.67 -12.61
C LEU A 244 -39.98 19.33 -13.20
N LYS A 245 -39.12 18.34 -13.15
CA LYS A 245 -39.34 16.99 -13.68
C LYS A 245 -38.85 15.96 -12.69
N GLU A 246 -39.65 15.68 -11.69
CA GLU A 246 -39.34 14.68 -10.65
C GLU A 246 -39.10 13.31 -11.30
N ASP A 247 -38.16 12.55 -10.73
CA ASP A 247 -37.80 11.18 -11.14
C ASP A 247 -37.36 11.03 -12.62
N ASP A 248 -36.78 12.09 -13.19
CA ASP A 248 -36.17 11.98 -14.52
C ASP A 248 -34.89 11.14 -14.44
N ILE A 249 -34.88 9.99 -15.11
CA ILE A 249 -33.83 8.99 -15.10
C ILE A 249 -32.49 9.58 -15.59
N PHE A 250 -32.54 10.35 -16.70
CA PHE A 250 -31.32 10.96 -17.27
C PHE A 250 -30.67 11.94 -16.30
N ILE A 251 -31.49 12.84 -15.71
CA ILE A 251 -30.99 13.84 -14.74
C ILE A 251 -30.39 13.15 -13.52
N MET A 252 -31.11 12.17 -12.95
CA MET A 252 -30.61 11.44 -11.76
C MET A 252 -29.35 10.64 -12.03
N SER A 253 -29.24 10.04 -13.21
CA SER A 253 -28.05 9.32 -13.63
C SER A 253 -26.83 10.25 -13.74
N ASP A 254 -27.02 11.40 -14.39
CA ASP A 254 -25.95 12.41 -14.52
C ASP A 254 -25.56 13.01 -13.17
N LEU A 255 -26.53 13.29 -12.28
CA LEU A 255 -26.27 13.74 -10.92
C LEU A 255 -25.48 12.69 -10.12
N ALA A 256 -25.83 11.41 -10.22
CA ALA A 256 -25.11 10.33 -9.56
C ALA A 256 -23.65 10.28 -10.02
N TRP A 257 -23.40 10.35 -11.33
CA TRP A 257 -22.06 10.39 -11.89
C TRP A 257 -21.26 11.62 -11.46
N LEU A 258 -21.89 12.82 -11.49
CA LEU A 258 -21.25 14.06 -11.06
C LEU A 258 -20.83 13.99 -9.59
N TYR A 259 -21.74 13.56 -8.70
CA TYR A 259 -21.42 13.39 -7.28
C TYR A 259 -20.34 12.32 -7.05
N ASN A 260 -20.38 11.19 -7.77
CA ASN A 260 -19.30 10.19 -7.73
C ASN A 260 -17.96 10.81 -8.14
N SER A 261 -17.97 11.63 -9.19
CA SER A 261 -16.75 12.26 -9.71
C SER A 261 -16.17 13.34 -8.79
N LEU A 262 -17.01 13.94 -7.94
CA LEU A 262 -16.60 14.90 -6.90
C LEU A 262 -16.25 14.22 -5.56
N GLY A 263 -16.42 12.90 -5.45
CA GLY A 263 -16.21 12.18 -4.21
C GLY A 263 -17.32 12.32 -3.17
N GLU A 264 -18.48 12.87 -3.55
CA GLU A 264 -19.65 13.04 -2.69
C GLU A 264 -20.56 11.81 -2.75
N PHE A 265 -20.00 10.65 -2.35
CA PHE A 265 -20.60 9.34 -2.58
C PHE A 265 -21.95 9.14 -1.90
N GLU A 266 -22.19 9.74 -0.72
CA GLU A 266 -23.48 9.65 -0.02
C GLU A 266 -24.60 10.36 -0.81
N LYS A 267 -24.28 11.46 -1.51
CA LYS A 267 -25.23 12.14 -2.38
C LYS A 267 -25.49 11.35 -3.66
N ALA A 268 -24.42 10.79 -4.26
CA ALA A 268 -24.56 9.90 -5.42
C ALA A 268 -25.45 8.70 -5.09
N LEU A 269 -25.22 8.07 -3.93
CA LEU A 269 -25.95 6.90 -3.48
C LEU A 269 -27.47 7.15 -3.46
N LYS A 270 -27.90 8.31 -2.97
CA LYS A 270 -29.32 8.67 -2.92
C LYS A 270 -30.02 8.61 -4.30
N TYR A 271 -29.34 9.08 -5.34
CA TYR A 271 -29.89 9.04 -6.70
C TYR A 271 -29.83 7.64 -7.30
N LEU A 272 -28.77 6.87 -7.01
CA LEU A 272 -28.63 5.50 -7.46
C LEU A 272 -29.66 4.56 -6.81
N GLU A 273 -29.96 4.75 -5.52
CA GLU A 273 -31.04 4.04 -4.82
C GLU A 273 -32.40 4.38 -5.43
N ARG A 274 -32.62 5.66 -5.76
CA ARG A 274 -33.87 6.07 -6.38
C ARG A 274 -34.06 5.52 -7.80
N LEU A 275 -32.97 5.46 -8.60
CA LEU A 275 -32.99 4.82 -9.93
C LEU A 275 -33.34 3.33 -9.81
N GLU A 276 -32.77 2.62 -8.84
CA GLU A 276 -33.10 1.20 -8.59
C GLU A 276 -34.58 1.02 -8.17
N GLU A 277 -35.12 1.89 -7.31
CA GLU A 277 -36.54 1.87 -6.93
C GLU A 277 -37.48 2.06 -8.14
N LEU A 278 -37.05 2.85 -9.13
CA LEU A 278 -37.81 3.05 -10.38
C LEU A 278 -37.66 1.88 -11.36
N GLY A 279 -36.83 0.89 -11.02
CA GLY A 279 -36.60 -0.30 -11.83
C GLY A 279 -35.49 -0.16 -12.86
N GLU A 280 -34.73 0.95 -12.82
CA GLU A 280 -33.63 1.20 -13.71
C GLU A 280 -32.39 0.42 -13.24
N ASN A 281 -31.89 -0.45 -14.11
CA ASN A 281 -30.82 -1.39 -13.76
C ASN A 281 -29.90 -1.73 -14.93
N ASP A 282 -29.68 -0.81 -15.84
CA ASP A 282 -28.76 -1.00 -16.95
C ASP A 282 -27.30 -1.19 -16.50
N ALA A 283 -26.42 -1.54 -17.43
CA ALA A 283 -25.02 -1.81 -17.14
C ALA A 283 -24.29 -0.58 -16.59
N TRP A 284 -24.62 0.61 -17.09
CA TRP A 284 -23.96 1.85 -16.69
C TRP A 284 -24.37 2.25 -15.27
N ILE A 285 -25.67 2.26 -14.96
CA ILE A 285 -26.20 2.58 -13.62
C ILE A 285 -25.61 1.62 -12.58
N ASN A 286 -25.61 0.30 -12.85
CA ASN A 286 -25.06 -0.68 -11.93
C ASN A 286 -23.53 -0.54 -11.77
N THR A 287 -22.80 -0.09 -12.80
CA THR A 287 -21.36 0.19 -12.70
C THR A 287 -21.11 1.39 -11.77
N GLU A 288 -21.83 2.51 -11.97
CA GLU A 288 -21.72 3.69 -11.14
C GLU A 288 -22.14 3.40 -9.68
N TYR A 289 -23.17 2.59 -9.51
CA TYR A 289 -23.63 2.17 -8.18
C TYR A 289 -22.57 1.31 -7.47
N GLY A 290 -22.00 0.33 -8.18
CA GLY A 290 -20.92 -0.49 -7.67
C GLY A 290 -19.68 0.34 -7.30
N TYR A 291 -19.32 1.32 -8.15
CA TYR A 291 -18.24 2.27 -7.86
C TYR A 291 -18.53 3.09 -6.59
N CYS A 292 -19.72 3.69 -6.50
CA CYS A 292 -20.14 4.47 -5.33
C CYS A 292 -20.03 3.66 -4.02
N LEU A 293 -20.64 2.48 -3.99
CA LEU A 293 -20.61 1.58 -2.84
C LEU A 293 -19.17 1.16 -2.47
N SER A 294 -18.34 0.93 -3.46
CA SER A 294 -16.94 0.56 -3.25
C SER A 294 -16.15 1.67 -2.55
N LYS A 295 -16.39 2.94 -2.92
CA LYS A 295 -15.78 4.11 -2.27
C LYS A 295 -16.30 4.33 -0.84
N LEU A 296 -17.54 3.96 -0.58
CA LEU A 296 -18.14 3.90 0.77
C LEU A 296 -17.68 2.66 1.57
N LYS A 297 -16.76 1.86 1.05
CA LYS A 297 -16.24 0.61 1.64
C LYS A 297 -17.31 -0.47 1.87
N ARG A 298 -18.45 -0.39 1.18
CA ARG A 298 -19.55 -1.39 1.17
C ARG A 298 -19.27 -2.42 0.07
N PHE A 299 -18.15 -3.16 0.18
CA PHE A 299 -17.60 -3.98 -0.91
C PHE A 299 -18.49 -5.13 -1.33
N GLU A 300 -19.16 -5.82 -0.40
CA GLU A 300 -20.07 -6.93 -0.71
C GLU A 300 -21.25 -6.46 -1.54
N GLU A 301 -21.84 -5.33 -1.18
CA GLU A 301 -22.96 -4.73 -1.93
C GLU A 301 -22.50 -4.22 -3.28
N ALA A 302 -21.30 -3.62 -3.34
CA ALA A 302 -20.68 -3.20 -4.59
C ALA A 302 -20.54 -4.38 -5.57
N ILE A 303 -20.04 -5.53 -5.11
CA ILE A 303 -19.88 -6.74 -5.91
C ILE A 303 -21.23 -7.20 -6.51
N VAL A 304 -22.32 -7.12 -5.76
CA VAL A 304 -23.66 -7.46 -6.26
C VAL A 304 -24.05 -6.56 -7.44
N LYS A 305 -23.81 -5.26 -7.33
CA LYS A 305 -24.14 -4.32 -8.41
C LYS A 305 -23.23 -4.50 -9.63
N ILE A 306 -21.93 -4.68 -9.39
CA ILE A 306 -20.95 -4.93 -10.45
C ILE A 306 -21.27 -6.21 -11.23
N ASN A 307 -21.70 -7.27 -10.55
CA ASN A 307 -22.11 -8.51 -11.21
C ASN A 307 -23.36 -8.30 -12.07
N ARG A 308 -24.36 -7.53 -11.60
CA ARG A 308 -25.52 -7.14 -12.42
C ARG A 308 -25.10 -6.35 -13.66
N ALA A 309 -24.10 -5.46 -13.54
CA ALA A 309 -23.55 -4.75 -14.69
C ALA A 309 -22.90 -5.71 -15.71
N LEU A 310 -22.22 -6.75 -15.23
CA LEU A 310 -21.62 -7.79 -16.10
C LEU A 310 -22.71 -8.63 -16.80
N GLU A 311 -23.81 -8.95 -16.13
CA GLU A 311 -24.91 -9.75 -16.66
C GLU A 311 -25.80 -8.98 -17.65
N ALA A 312 -25.84 -7.64 -17.57
CA ALA A 312 -26.65 -6.82 -18.43
C ALA A 312 -26.20 -6.93 -19.91
N GLU A 313 -27.15 -7.10 -20.81
CA GLU A 313 -26.91 -7.06 -22.26
C GLU A 313 -26.83 -5.60 -22.73
N SER A 314 -25.61 -5.11 -22.93
CA SER A 314 -25.35 -3.76 -23.48
C SER A 314 -24.10 -3.80 -24.36
N GLU A 315 -24.21 -3.22 -25.56
CA GLU A 315 -23.07 -3.12 -26.50
C GLU A 315 -22.06 -2.05 -26.01
N ASP A 316 -22.50 -1.05 -25.27
CA ASP A 316 -21.71 0.10 -24.83
C ASP A 316 -21.03 -0.09 -23.47
N LYS A 317 -21.18 -1.26 -22.80
CA LYS A 317 -20.60 -1.48 -21.48
C LYS A 317 -19.07 -1.64 -21.55
N ASP A 318 -18.35 -0.87 -20.73
CA ASP A 318 -16.92 -1.06 -20.55
C ASP A 318 -16.65 -2.28 -19.66
N THR A 319 -16.67 -3.44 -20.27
CA THR A 319 -16.45 -4.73 -19.58
C THR A 319 -15.08 -4.80 -18.89
N ALA A 320 -14.06 -4.15 -19.48
CA ALA A 320 -12.73 -4.12 -18.87
C ALA A 320 -12.71 -3.30 -17.59
N TYR A 321 -13.39 -2.15 -17.59
CA TYR A 321 -13.54 -1.31 -16.38
C TYR A 321 -14.35 -2.02 -15.31
N ILE A 322 -15.47 -2.65 -15.65
CA ILE A 322 -16.35 -3.36 -14.71
C ILE A 322 -15.58 -4.50 -14.01
N TYR A 323 -14.83 -5.33 -14.76
CA TYR A 323 -13.98 -6.36 -14.15
C TYR A 323 -12.87 -5.77 -13.28
N SER A 324 -12.35 -4.60 -13.62
CA SER A 324 -11.35 -3.92 -12.79
C SER A 324 -11.93 -3.51 -11.44
N GLN A 325 -13.16 -2.99 -11.42
CA GLN A 325 -13.88 -2.65 -10.19
C GLN A 325 -14.20 -3.91 -9.36
N LEU A 326 -14.59 -5.00 -10.01
CA LEU A 326 -14.82 -6.28 -9.34
C LEU A 326 -13.54 -6.78 -8.64
N GLY A 327 -12.43 -6.77 -9.35
CA GLY A 327 -11.12 -7.17 -8.80
C GLY A 327 -10.72 -6.29 -7.62
N TRP A 328 -10.91 -4.98 -7.74
CA TRP A 328 -10.60 -4.03 -6.68
C TRP A 328 -11.42 -4.27 -5.41
N CYS A 329 -12.73 -4.49 -5.54
CA CYS A 329 -13.60 -4.83 -4.40
C CYS A 329 -13.19 -6.15 -3.74
N LYS A 330 -12.94 -7.20 -4.54
CA LYS A 330 -12.51 -8.51 -4.03
C LYS A 330 -11.17 -8.44 -3.31
N ARG A 331 -10.22 -7.66 -3.82
CA ARG A 331 -8.92 -7.43 -3.15
C ARG A 331 -9.10 -6.81 -1.77
N HIS A 332 -9.97 -5.79 -1.65
CA HIS A 332 -10.25 -5.15 -0.37
C HIS A 332 -10.94 -6.04 0.65
N LEU A 333 -11.65 -7.08 0.20
CA LEU A 333 -12.21 -8.15 1.05
C LEU A 333 -11.19 -9.25 1.39
N GLY A 334 -9.96 -9.18 0.88
CA GLY A 334 -8.94 -10.21 1.06
C GLY A 334 -9.11 -11.43 0.14
N ASN A 335 -10.06 -11.41 -0.79
CA ASN A 335 -10.31 -12.50 -1.74
C ASN A 335 -9.34 -12.39 -2.94
N TYR A 336 -8.05 -12.54 -2.68
CA TYR A 336 -6.99 -12.23 -3.63
C TYR A 336 -7.02 -13.08 -4.90
N ASP A 337 -7.33 -14.37 -4.82
CA ASP A 337 -7.39 -15.26 -5.98
C ASP A 337 -8.51 -14.87 -6.93
N GLU A 338 -9.69 -14.57 -6.40
CA GLU A 338 -10.82 -14.11 -7.19
C GLU A 338 -10.58 -12.70 -7.76
N ALA A 339 -9.84 -11.85 -7.04
CA ALA A 339 -9.43 -10.53 -7.52
C ALA A 339 -8.50 -10.65 -8.72
N ILE A 340 -7.49 -11.54 -8.65
CA ILE A 340 -6.55 -11.81 -9.74
C ILE A 340 -7.30 -12.35 -10.97
N GLU A 341 -8.30 -13.23 -10.77
CA GLU A 341 -9.13 -13.71 -11.86
C GLU A 341 -9.91 -12.57 -12.54
N ALA A 342 -10.56 -11.71 -11.75
CA ALA A 342 -11.28 -10.55 -12.27
C ALA A 342 -10.35 -9.60 -13.04
N PHE A 343 -9.16 -9.28 -12.51
CA PHE A 343 -8.17 -8.48 -13.22
C PHE A 343 -7.66 -9.15 -14.49
N SER A 344 -7.57 -10.48 -14.50
CA SER A 344 -7.21 -11.25 -15.70
C SER A 344 -8.29 -11.14 -16.77
N GLN A 345 -9.58 -11.11 -16.39
CA GLN A 345 -10.68 -10.82 -17.30
C GLN A 345 -10.60 -9.38 -17.81
N ALA A 346 -10.36 -8.38 -16.94
CA ALA A 346 -10.15 -7.00 -17.39
C ALA A 346 -9.06 -6.89 -18.45
N LYS A 347 -7.95 -7.61 -18.26
CA LYS A 347 -6.87 -7.70 -19.24
C LYS A 347 -7.30 -8.31 -20.57
N LYS A 348 -8.08 -9.38 -20.54
CA LYS A 348 -8.65 -10.01 -21.75
C LYS A 348 -9.51 -9.04 -22.55
N TRP A 349 -10.23 -8.15 -21.87
CA TRP A 349 -11.08 -7.13 -22.46
C TRP A 349 -10.31 -5.86 -22.86
N GLY A 350 -8.97 -5.92 -22.85
CA GLY A 350 -8.11 -4.90 -23.44
C GLY A 350 -7.46 -3.93 -22.47
N ARG A 351 -7.76 -4.00 -21.16
CA ARG A 351 -7.08 -3.16 -20.17
C ARG A 351 -5.68 -3.70 -19.90
N ASN A 352 -4.68 -2.87 -20.10
CA ASN A 352 -3.28 -3.25 -19.86
C ASN A 352 -2.45 -2.02 -19.47
N ASP A 353 -2.94 -1.28 -18.47
CA ASP A 353 -2.27 -0.12 -17.88
C ASP A 353 -1.41 -0.52 -16.67
N ASP A 354 -0.63 0.41 -16.17
CA ASP A 354 0.18 0.29 -14.96
C ASP A 354 -0.67 0.04 -13.73
N TRP A 355 -1.83 0.73 -13.61
CA TRP A 355 -2.76 0.55 -12.51
C TRP A 355 -3.21 -0.91 -12.35
N LEU A 356 -3.59 -1.57 -13.45
CA LEU A 356 -4.02 -2.98 -13.41
C LEU A 356 -2.90 -3.90 -12.91
N LEU A 357 -1.68 -3.65 -13.37
CA LEU A 357 -0.51 -4.44 -12.97
C LEU A 357 -0.16 -4.21 -11.48
N ILE A 358 -0.29 -2.97 -11.00
CA ILE A 358 -0.09 -2.62 -9.58
C ILE A 358 -1.13 -3.35 -8.72
N GLU A 359 -2.41 -3.34 -9.10
CA GLU A 359 -3.48 -4.01 -8.35
C GLU A 359 -3.27 -5.53 -8.27
N ILE A 360 -2.80 -6.16 -9.36
CA ILE A 360 -2.42 -7.58 -9.35
C ILE A 360 -1.22 -7.79 -8.40
N GLY A 361 -0.22 -6.90 -8.44
CA GLY A 361 0.90 -6.91 -7.50
C GLY A 361 0.45 -6.83 -6.06
N HIS A 362 -0.48 -5.93 -5.73
CA HIS A 362 -1.08 -5.83 -4.40
C HIS A 362 -1.81 -7.11 -3.96
N CYS A 363 -2.46 -7.83 -4.89
CA CYS A 363 -3.06 -9.13 -4.58
C CYS A 363 -2.00 -10.17 -4.19
N TYR A 364 -0.89 -10.25 -4.94
CA TYR A 364 0.21 -11.16 -4.61
C TYR A 364 0.91 -10.75 -3.31
N LYS A 365 1.08 -9.45 -3.05
CA LYS A 365 1.56 -8.91 -1.76
C LYS A 365 0.66 -9.37 -0.60
N GLY A 366 -0.66 -9.28 -0.77
CA GLY A 366 -1.62 -9.75 0.23
C GLY A 366 -1.62 -11.27 0.44
N LYS A 367 -1.16 -12.06 -0.54
CA LYS A 367 -0.93 -13.51 -0.44
C LYS A 367 0.45 -13.87 0.10
N ASP A 368 1.28 -12.91 0.47
CA ASP A 368 2.68 -13.07 0.85
C ASP A 368 3.59 -13.68 -0.25
N ASP A 369 3.17 -13.62 -1.52
CA ASP A 369 3.96 -14.04 -2.68
C ASP A 369 4.78 -12.85 -3.20
N LYS A 370 5.88 -12.58 -2.51
CA LYS A 370 6.72 -11.39 -2.72
C LYS A 370 7.38 -11.36 -4.10
N GLU A 371 7.77 -12.52 -4.59
CA GLU A 371 8.40 -12.68 -5.90
C GLU A 371 7.44 -12.32 -7.03
N LYS A 372 6.19 -12.81 -6.98
CA LYS A 372 5.20 -12.45 -8.00
C LYS A 372 4.74 -11.00 -7.87
N ALA A 373 4.57 -10.50 -6.65
CA ALA A 373 4.28 -9.08 -6.44
C ALA A 373 5.33 -8.22 -7.14
N LEU A 374 6.61 -8.49 -6.89
CA LEU A 374 7.74 -7.80 -7.52
C LEU A 374 7.71 -7.92 -9.05
N GLU A 375 7.42 -9.12 -9.59
CA GLU A 375 7.32 -9.32 -11.04
C GLU A 375 6.29 -8.38 -11.68
N PHE A 376 5.11 -8.25 -11.06
CA PHE A 376 4.04 -7.39 -11.58
C PHE A 376 4.34 -5.91 -11.40
N TYR A 377 4.91 -5.49 -10.28
CA TYR A 377 5.35 -4.12 -10.06
C TYR A 377 6.46 -3.70 -11.05
N LEU A 378 7.42 -4.56 -11.35
CA LEU A 378 8.45 -4.29 -12.37
C LEU A 378 7.88 -4.22 -13.79
N LYS A 379 6.75 -4.90 -14.07
CA LYS A 379 6.01 -4.73 -15.34
C LYS A 379 5.30 -3.38 -15.37
N ALA A 380 4.69 -2.95 -14.27
CA ALA A 380 4.05 -1.64 -14.14
C ALA A 380 5.07 -0.50 -14.28
N GLU A 381 6.25 -0.62 -13.64
CA GLU A 381 7.34 0.35 -13.76
C GLU A 381 7.79 0.62 -15.21
N LYS A 382 7.69 -0.38 -16.08
CA LYS A 382 8.02 -0.19 -17.51
C LYS A 382 7.03 0.73 -18.23
N LEU A 383 5.80 0.85 -17.72
CA LEU A 383 4.74 1.70 -18.27
C LEU A 383 4.81 3.09 -17.64
N ASP A 384 4.91 3.19 -16.33
CA ASP A 384 5.21 4.44 -15.62
C ASP A 384 6.45 4.30 -14.74
N LYS A 385 7.52 4.98 -15.15
CA LYS A 385 8.82 4.96 -14.45
C LYS A 385 8.88 5.91 -13.25
N ASN A 386 7.94 6.81 -13.11
CA ASN A 386 8.01 7.92 -12.17
C ASN A 386 6.93 7.86 -11.08
N ASP A 387 6.14 6.80 -11.05
CA ASP A 387 5.21 6.58 -9.94
C ASP A 387 5.98 6.29 -8.66
N ILE A 388 5.93 7.27 -7.75
CA ILE A 388 6.66 7.25 -6.48
C ILE A 388 6.14 6.19 -5.50
N TYR A 389 4.85 5.84 -5.59
CA TYR A 389 4.25 4.80 -4.74
C TYR A 389 4.62 3.41 -5.25
N LEU A 390 4.57 3.20 -6.56
CA LEU A 390 5.04 1.96 -7.18
C LEU A 390 6.51 1.68 -6.87
N LEU A 391 7.38 2.71 -6.95
CA LEU A 391 8.80 2.55 -6.60
C LEU A 391 8.98 2.10 -5.14
N SER A 392 8.10 2.55 -4.25
CA SER A 392 8.13 2.16 -2.85
C SER A 392 7.62 0.74 -2.63
N ASP A 393 6.58 0.31 -3.35
CA ASP A 393 6.13 -1.08 -3.31
C ASP A 393 7.18 -2.06 -3.87
N ILE A 394 7.93 -1.65 -4.90
CA ILE A 394 9.08 -2.41 -5.41
C ILE A 394 10.18 -2.50 -4.35
N ALA A 395 10.50 -1.38 -3.68
CA ALA A 395 11.48 -1.36 -2.61
C ALA A 395 11.10 -2.30 -1.47
N TRP A 396 9.85 -2.22 -1.01
CA TRP A 396 9.31 -3.12 0.00
C TRP A 396 9.43 -4.60 -0.39
N CYS A 397 9.16 -4.95 -1.65
CA CYS A 397 9.33 -6.33 -2.11
C CYS A 397 10.80 -6.77 -2.06
N TYR A 398 11.73 -5.89 -2.42
CA TYR A 398 13.16 -6.20 -2.33
C TYR A 398 13.60 -6.35 -0.88
N ASP A 399 13.12 -5.52 0.04
CA ASP A 399 13.38 -5.67 1.48
C ASP A 399 12.87 -6.99 2.01
N ALA A 400 11.62 -7.33 1.68
CA ALA A 400 11.01 -8.59 2.08
C ALA A 400 11.69 -9.85 1.49
N LEU A 401 12.59 -9.67 0.53
CA LEU A 401 13.45 -10.69 -0.09
C LEU A 401 14.92 -10.55 0.33
N ASP A 402 15.21 -9.79 1.39
CA ASP A 402 16.56 -9.51 1.92
C ASP A 402 17.55 -8.89 0.91
N LYS A 403 17.03 -8.22 -0.13
CA LYS A 403 17.80 -7.55 -1.19
C LYS A 403 17.92 -6.05 -0.94
N TYR A 404 18.57 -5.70 0.15
CA TYR A 404 18.61 -4.32 0.67
C TYR A 404 19.31 -3.32 -0.25
N GLU A 405 20.32 -3.73 -1.03
CA GLU A 405 21.00 -2.86 -2.00
C GLU A 405 20.06 -2.46 -3.16
N GLU A 406 19.26 -3.41 -3.65
CA GLU A 406 18.26 -3.17 -4.68
C GLU A 406 17.15 -2.27 -4.16
N SER A 407 16.60 -2.57 -3.00
CA SER A 407 15.60 -1.75 -2.32
C SER A 407 16.07 -0.31 -2.18
N LEU A 408 17.27 -0.12 -1.67
CA LEU A 408 17.87 1.20 -1.47
C LEU A 408 17.98 2.02 -2.78
N LYS A 409 18.15 1.38 -3.94
CA LYS A 409 18.16 2.07 -5.25
C LYS A 409 16.78 2.66 -5.55
N TYR A 410 15.71 1.90 -5.30
CA TYR A 410 14.33 2.32 -5.55
C TYR A 410 13.88 3.39 -4.54
N ILE A 411 14.20 3.24 -3.26
CA ILE A 411 13.96 4.25 -2.23
C ILE A 411 14.61 5.59 -2.62
N LYS A 412 15.90 5.58 -2.96
CA LYS A 412 16.62 6.79 -3.40
C LYS A 412 15.99 7.43 -4.62
N ARG A 413 15.43 6.63 -5.52
CA ARG A 413 14.73 7.14 -6.69
C ARG A 413 13.41 7.78 -6.33
N ALA A 414 12.60 7.16 -5.45
CA ALA A 414 11.35 7.73 -4.95
C ALA A 414 11.58 9.08 -4.23
N VAL A 415 12.63 9.14 -3.37
CA VAL A 415 13.02 10.37 -2.68
C VAL A 415 13.45 11.47 -3.65
N ARG A 416 14.22 11.14 -4.71
CA ARG A 416 14.61 12.13 -5.75
C ARG A 416 13.42 12.66 -6.53
N LEU A 417 12.37 11.89 -6.68
CA LEU A 417 11.12 12.29 -7.32
C LEU A 417 10.19 13.07 -6.39
N GLY A 418 10.63 13.33 -5.15
CA GLY A 418 9.93 14.20 -4.20
C GLY A 418 9.16 13.48 -3.09
N ARG A 419 9.22 12.14 -2.99
CA ARG A 419 8.61 11.44 -1.86
C ARG A 419 9.39 11.73 -0.58
N ASN A 420 8.72 12.26 0.44
CA ASN A 420 9.33 12.59 1.73
C ASN A 420 8.28 12.51 2.85
N ASP A 421 7.74 11.33 3.08
CA ASP A 421 6.88 11.01 4.20
C ASP A 421 7.65 10.21 5.26
N ALA A 422 7.04 9.96 6.43
CA ALA A 422 7.68 9.22 7.52
C ALA A 422 8.02 7.79 7.08
N TRP A 423 7.12 7.13 6.36
CA TRP A 423 7.29 5.75 5.91
C TRP A 423 8.53 5.58 5.01
N ILE A 424 8.73 6.46 4.01
CA ILE A 424 9.88 6.30 3.09
C ILE A 424 11.23 6.56 3.80
N ASN A 425 11.27 7.46 4.79
CA ASN A 425 12.47 7.69 5.58
C ASN A 425 12.74 6.54 6.55
N GLU A 426 11.72 5.91 7.09
CA GLU A 426 11.78 4.70 7.91
C GLU A 426 12.36 3.52 7.12
N GLU A 427 11.77 3.21 5.95
CA GLU A 427 12.27 2.15 5.05
C GLU A 427 13.71 2.42 4.59
N TYR A 428 14.04 3.69 4.34
CA TYR A 428 15.41 4.07 4.01
C TYR A 428 16.37 3.79 5.17
N GLY A 429 15.96 4.14 6.39
CA GLY A 429 16.69 3.84 7.61
C GLY A 429 16.89 2.34 7.79
N TYR A 430 15.84 1.55 7.61
CA TYR A 430 15.85 0.10 7.73
C TYR A 430 16.82 -0.58 6.74
N CYS A 431 16.75 -0.22 5.46
CA CYS A 431 17.72 -0.72 4.48
C CYS A 431 19.17 -0.36 4.84
N LEU A 432 19.41 0.86 5.32
CA LEU A 432 20.76 1.28 5.72
C LEU A 432 21.26 0.52 6.96
N GLU A 433 20.36 0.27 7.92
CA GLU A 433 20.64 -0.53 9.11
C GLU A 433 21.06 -1.96 8.73
N LYS A 434 20.26 -2.63 7.88
CA LYS A 434 20.56 -3.98 7.38
C LYS A 434 21.86 -4.06 6.60
N LEU A 435 22.26 -2.95 5.95
CA LEU A 435 23.56 -2.83 5.27
C LEU A 435 24.72 -2.39 6.20
N GLY A 436 24.50 -2.35 7.50
CA GLY A 436 25.52 -1.96 8.50
C GLY A 436 25.87 -0.47 8.50
N LYS A 437 25.10 0.38 7.81
CA LYS A 437 25.35 1.83 7.71
C LYS A 437 24.64 2.59 8.82
N TYR A 438 24.87 2.21 10.05
CA TYR A 438 24.11 2.67 11.22
C TYR A 438 24.04 4.19 11.38
N LYS A 439 25.13 4.92 11.13
CA LYS A 439 25.14 6.40 11.23
C LYS A 439 24.22 7.07 10.21
N GLU A 440 24.15 6.53 8.99
CA GLU A 440 23.25 7.03 7.96
C GLU A 440 21.78 6.63 8.28
N ALA A 441 21.58 5.43 8.81
CA ALA A 441 20.28 4.92 9.24
C ALA A 441 19.68 5.80 10.35
N ILE A 442 20.47 6.12 11.39
CA ILE A 442 20.04 7.03 12.47
C ILE A 442 19.51 8.33 11.91
N LYS A 443 20.23 8.95 10.98
CA LYS A 443 19.78 10.20 10.37
C LYS A 443 18.43 10.06 9.68
N LYS A 444 18.20 8.93 9.00
CA LYS A 444 16.95 8.69 8.29
C LYS A 444 15.77 8.44 9.23
N TYR A 445 16.00 7.73 10.30
CA TYR A 445 15.02 7.54 11.36
C TYR A 445 14.70 8.86 12.09
N GLU A 446 15.69 9.71 12.33
CA GLU A 446 15.49 11.07 12.87
C GLU A 446 14.71 11.95 11.89
N ASP A 447 15.02 11.88 10.57
CA ASP A 447 14.24 12.56 9.53
C ASP A 447 12.76 12.13 9.59
N ALA A 448 12.47 10.83 9.75
CA ALA A 448 11.11 10.29 9.87
C ALA A 448 10.38 10.81 11.12
N LEU A 449 11.05 10.81 12.28
CA LEU A 449 10.46 11.31 13.54
C LEU A 449 10.12 12.80 13.49
N ASN A 450 10.89 13.61 12.75
CA ASN A 450 10.71 15.05 12.67
C ASN A 450 9.58 15.47 11.71
N LEU A 451 9.03 14.54 10.92
CA LEU A 451 7.90 14.82 10.06
C LEU A 451 6.60 14.85 10.87
N ASP A 452 5.71 15.79 10.52
CA ASP A 452 4.35 15.85 11.05
C ASP A 452 3.47 14.91 10.22
N ASP A 453 3.53 13.63 10.54
CA ASP A 453 2.83 12.55 9.84
C ASP A 453 2.08 11.70 10.87
N GLU A 454 0.75 11.70 10.80
CA GLU A 454 -0.10 10.95 11.72
C GLU A 454 0.07 9.42 11.61
N ASN A 455 0.62 8.95 10.49
CA ASN A 455 0.82 7.52 10.24
C ASN A 455 2.22 7.01 10.63
N LYS A 456 3.10 7.85 11.20
CA LYS A 456 4.43 7.40 11.60
C LYS A 456 4.38 6.44 12.79
N GLU A 457 5.10 5.36 12.68
CA GLU A 457 5.21 4.36 13.73
C GLU A 457 6.33 4.72 14.72
N GLU A 458 6.10 5.75 15.56
CA GLU A 458 7.12 6.26 16.47
C GLU A 458 7.78 5.18 17.35
N ALA A 459 7.00 4.22 17.83
CA ALA A 459 7.51 3.12 18.66
C ALA A 459 8.49 2.24 17.89
N TYR A 460 8.15 1.93 16.62
CA TYR A 460 9.01 1.15 15.72
C TYR A 460 10.29 1.91 15.40
N ILE A 461 10.20 3.16 14.98
CA ILE A 461 11.36 4.00 14.64
C ILE A 461 12.32 4.14 15.84
N ASN A 462 11.79 4.41 17.04
CA ASN A 462 12.62 4.52 18.24
C ASN A 462 13.31 3.18 18.56
N SER A 463 12.67 2.05 18.38
CA SER A 463 13.31 0.75 18.60
C SER A 463 14.49 0.49 17.65
N HIS A 464 14.36 0.86 16.37
CA HIS A 464 15.45 0.73 15.39
C HIS A 464 16.58 1.74 15.61
N LEU A 465 16.25 2.95 16.08
CA LEU A 465 17.28 3.88 16.57
C LEU A 465 18.09 3.27 17.72
N GLY A 466 17.42 2.62 18.68
CA GLY A 466 18.08 1.89 19.76
C GLY A 466 19.03 0.83 19.24
N CYS A 467 18.58 -0.01 18.30
CA CYS A 467 19.45 -1.02 17.64
C CYS A 467 20.67 -0.39 16.97
N CYS A 468 20.46 0.69 16.21
CA CYS A 468 21.57 1.37 15.53
C CYS A 468 22.59 1.92 16.52
N TYR A 469 22.15 2.52 17.63
CA TYR A 469 23.05 3.02 18.68
C TYR A 469 23.77 1.88 19.42
N ARG A 470 23.10 0.74 19.69
CA ARG A 470 23.72 -0.45 20.26
C ARG A 470 24.82 -0.99 19.36
N GLN A 471 24.56 -1.11 18.05
CA GLN A 471 25.56 -1.56 17.06
C GLN A 471 26.76 -0.61 16.93
N LEU A 472 26.60 0.64 17.34
CA LEU A 472 27.68 1.62 17.40
C LEU A 472 28.39 1.65 18.77
N GLY A 473 28.02 0.78 19.71
CA GLY A 473 28.58 0.70 21.07
C GLY A 473 28.12 1.83 22.01
N ASN A 474 27.02 2.53 21.65
CA ASN A 474 26.47 3.58 22.53
C ASN A 474 25.23 3.05 23.25
N TYR A 475 25.50 2.24 24.26
CA TYR A 475 24.48 1.47 24.98
C TYR A 475 23.52 2.35 25.78
N GLU A 476 23.99 3.48 26.34
CA GLU A 476 23.14 4.42 27.08
C GLU A 476 22.08 5.07 26.17
N LYS A 477 22.47 5.52 24.98
CA LYS A 477 21.52 6.04 24.01
C LYS A 477 20.59 4.96 23.47
N ALA A 478 21.11 3.75 23.25
CA ALA A 478 20.28 2.62 22.85
C ALA A 478 19.17 2.38 23.87
N LEU A 479 19.51 2.37 25.18
CA LEU A 479 18.54 2.25 26.27
C LEU A 479 17.51 3.39 26.28
N GLU A 480 17.95 4.63 26.05
CA GLU A 480 17.03 5.78 25.99
C GLU A 480 15.96 5.55 24.91
N TYR A 481 16.37 5.18 23.70
CA TYR A 481 15.47 4.96 22.58
C TYR A 481 14.60 3.70 22.74
N HIS A 482 15.15 2.59 23.24
CA HIS A 482 14.35 1.38 23.50
C HIS A 482 13.30 1.62 24.61
N LYS A 483 13.64 2.34 25.69
CA LYS A 483 12.67 2.72 26.73
C LYS A 483 11.59 3.61 26.17
N LYS A 484 11.95 4.58 25.32
CA LYS A 484 10.97 5.44 24.65
C LYS A 484 10.04 4.63 23.74
N ALA A 485 10.56 3.65 23.01
CA ALA A 485 9.73 2.73 22.21
C ALA A 485 8.73 1.97 23.10
N LYS A 486 9.17 1.51 24.27
CA LYS A 486 8.32 0.82 25.26
C LYS A 486 7.24 1.75 25.84
N GLU A 487 7.56 3.00 26.15
CA GLU A 487 6.62 4.04 26.60
C GLU A 487 5.56 4.36 25.54
N LEU A 488 5.92 4.29 24.26
CA LEU A 488 5.03 4.47 23.10
C LEU A 488 4.18 3.22 22.78
N GLY A 489 4.26 2.18 23.63
CA GLY A 489 3.39 1.00 23.56
C GLY A 489 4.03 -0.24 22.94
N ARG A 490 5.29 -0.22 22.49
CA ARG A 490 5.99 -1.43 22.05
C ARG A 490 6.44 -2.22 23.27
N ASN A 491 5.73 -3.28 23.59
CA ASN A 491 6.02 -4.13 24.75
C ASN A 491 5.93 -5.62 24.35
N ASP A 492 6.81 -6.03 23.44
CA ASP A 492 7.00 -7.41 23.02
C ASP A 492 8.25 -8.03 23.66
N ALA A 493 8.46 -9.33 23.49
CA ALA A 493 9.65 -10.02 24.00
C ALA A 493 10.92 -9.39 23.42
N TRP A 494 10.91 -9.06 22.11
CA TRP A 494 12.06 -8.54 21.41
C TRP A 494 12.61 -7.24 22.02
N ILE A 495 11.74 -6.26 22.38
CA ILE A 495 12.22 -4.99 22.96
C ILE A 495 12.86 -5.19 24.32
N ASN A 496 12.36 -6.18 25.10
CA ASN A 496 12.93 -6.49 26.40
C ASN A 496 14.29 -7.19 26.25
N VAL A 497 14.45 -8.05 25.23
CA VAL A 497 15.77 -8.61 24.83
C VAL A 497 16.77 -7.51 24.49
N GLU A 498 16.40 -6.57 23.62
CA GLU A 498 17.28 -5.45 23.22
C GLU A 498 17.70 -4.57 24.42
N ILE A 499 16.79 -4.32 25.35
CA ILE A 499 17.10 -3.61 26.59
C ILE A 499 18.02 -4.46 27.46
N GLY A 500 17.78 -5.76 27.60
CA GLY A 500 18.62 -6.70 28.33
C GLY A 500 20.04 -6.72 27.80
N MET A 501 20.20 -6.83 26.47
CA MET A 501 21.50 -6.78 25.79
C MET A 501 22.26 -5.48 26.10
N CYS A 502 21.58 -4.33 26.07
CA CYS A 502 22.21 -3.07 26.38
C CYS A 502 22.70 -2.99 27.86
N TYR A 503 21.91 -3.53 28.79
CA TYR A 503 22.33 -3.59 30.20
C TYR A 503 23.48 -4.60 30.42
N ALA A 504 23.46 -5.73 29.73
CA ALA A 504 24.56 -6.71 29.80
C ALA A 504 25.90 -6.10 29.36
N GLU A 505 25.89 -5.36 28.24
CA GLU A 505 27.07 -4.65 27.72
C GLU A 505 27.57 -3.49 28.62
N LEU A 506 26.66 -2.97 29.47
CA LEU A 506 27.02 -1.99 30.50
C LEU A 506 27.42 -2.65 31.83
N GLU A 507 27.52 -3.97 31.89
CA GLU A 507 27.83 -4.79 33.09
C GLU A 507 26.79 -4.60 34.22
N GLU A 508 25.55 -4.10 33.88
CA GLU A 508 24.43 -3.99 34.81
C GLU A 508 23.61 -5.29 34.81
N TYR A 509 24.23 -6.39 35.27
CA TYR A 509 23.73 -7.76 35.07
C TYR A 509 22.35 -8.01 35.72
N GLU A 510 22.06 -7.45 36.90
CA GLU A 510 20.78 -7.61 37.54
C GLU A 510 19.63 -7.01 36.70
N LYS A 511 19.86 -5.83 36.09
CA LYS A 511 18.86 -5.21 35.19
C LYS A 511 18.75 -5.95 33.87
N ALA A 512 19.84 -6.50 33.36
CA ALA A 512 19.81 -7.34 32.18
C ALA A 512 18.93 -8.57 32.42
N ILE A 513 19.16 -9.30 33.52
CA ILE A 513 18.36 -10.47 33.93
C ILE A 513 16.88 -10.09 34.09
N GLU A 514 16.56 -8.98 34.78
CA GLU A 514 15.18 -8.52 34.92
C GLU A 514 14.46 -8.41 33.57
N ASN A 515 15.11 -7.78 32.58
CA ASN A 515 14.51 -7.59 31.27
C ASN A 515 14.43 -8.89 30.44
N TYR A 516 15.47 -9.75 30.51
CA TYR A 516 15.42 -11.06 29.87
C TYR A 516 14.36 -11.97 30.50
N LEU A 517 14.12 -11.92 31.82
CA LEU A 517 13.04 -12.67 32.46
C LEU A 517 11.68 -12.18 31.97
N VAL A 518 11.48 -10.89 31.80
CA VAL A 518 10.25 -10.34 31.18
C VAL A 518 10.08 -10.84 29.75
N ALA A 519 11.17 -10.89 28.97
CA ALA A 519 11.14 -11.45 27.62
C ALA A 519 10.76 -12.95 27.63
N TYR A 520 11.37 -13.71 28.54
CA TYR A 520 11.08 -15.15 28.72
C TYR A 520 9.64 -15.42 29.15
N GLU A 521 9.04 -14.58 29.99
CA GLU A 521 7.62 -14.69 30.35
C GLU A 521 6.69 -14.47 29.14
N MET A 522 7.10 -13.66 28.18
CA MET A 522 6.35 -13.39 26.94
C MET A 522 6.56 -14.46 25.86
N ASP A 523 7.78 -14.94 25.75
CA ASP A 523 8.18 -16.00 24.83
C ASP A 523 9.12 -17.00 25.52
N SER A 524 8.55 -18.07 26.06
CA SER A 524 9.29 -19.10 26.78
C SER A 524 10.04 -20.08 25.88
N GLU A 525 9.87 -19.98 24.56
CA GLU A 525 10.49 -20.88 23.58
C GLU A 525 11.68 -20.21 22.84
N ASP A 526 12.01 -18.96 23.20
CA ASP A 526 13.20 -18.29 22.64
C ASP A 526 14.49 -18.82 23.28
N SER A 527 15.20 -19.67 22.55
CA SER A 527 16.47 -20.27 23.01
C SER A 527 17.57 -19.23 23.19
N PHE A 528 17.55 -18.09 22.50
CA PHE A 528 18.51 -17.00 22.66
C PHE A 528 18.38 -16.38 24.06
N THR A 529 17.18 -15.95 24.42
CA THR A 529 16.89 -15.39 25.76
C THR A 529 17.32 -16.34 26.89
N LEU A 530 17.08 -17.65 26.72
CA LEU A 530 17.49 -18.65 27.72
C LEU A 530 19.00 -18.77 27.85
N THR A 531 19.73 -18.69 26.73
CA THR A 531 21.20 -18.78 26.80
C THR A 531 21.83 -17.51 27.37
N GLU A 532 21.28 -16.33 27.06
CA GLU A 532 21.72 -15.06 27.67
C GLU A 532 21.48 -15.04 29.18
N LEU A 533 20.31 -15.54 29.63
CA LEU A 533 20.06 -15.71 31.06
C LEU A 533 21.07 -16.65 31.70
N GLY A 534 21.37 -17.80 31.05
CA GLY A 534 22.37 -18.73 31.56
C GLY A 534 23.75 -18.10 31.69
N TRP A 535 24.18 -17.35 30.69
CA TRP A 535 25.49 -16.63 30.72
C TRP A 535 25.50 -15.54 31.81
N LEU A 536 24.42 -14.77 31.95
CA LEU A 536 24.35 -13.71 32.97
C LEU A 536 24.36 -14.28 34.40
N TYR A 537 23.67 -15.39 34.64
CA TYR A 537 23.70 -16.07 35.93
C TYR A 537 25.10 -16.67 36.23
N ASP A 538 25.79 -17.19 35.20
CA ASP A 538 27.20 -17.59 35.37
C ASP A 538 28.11 -16.42 35.74
N ALA A 539 27.94 -15.26 35.05
CA ALA A 539 28.71 -14.05 35.34
C ALA A 539 28.46 -13.49 36.76
N MET A 540 27.31 -13.81 37.35
CA MET A 540 26.98 -13.50 38.73
C MET A 540 27.30 -14.64 39.71
N GLU A 541 28.03 -15.65 39.30
CA GLU A 541 28.38 -16.84 40.10
C GLU A 541 27.19 -17.65 40.63
N ASN A 542 26.01 -17.47 40.01
CA ASN A 542 24.82 -18.24 40.32
C ASN A 542 24.69 -19.44 39.35
N TYR A 543 25.54 -20.42 39.58
CA TYR A 543 25.73 -21.56 38.67
C TYR A 543 24.46 -22.45 38.57
N GLU A 544 23.67 -22.53 39.63
CA GLU A 544 22.48 -23.37 39.64
C GLU A 544 21.39 -22.84 38.70
N ASP A 545 21.10 -21.54 38.77
CA ASP A 545 20.16 -20.89 37.86
C ASP A 545 20.70 -20.88 36.42
N ALA A 546 22.01 -20.65 36.23
CA ALA A 546 22.68 -20.74 34.93
C ALA A 546 22.38 -22.10 34.27
N ILE A 547 22.65 -23.20 35.00
CA ILE A 547 22.40 -24.58 34.52
C ILE A 547 20.93 -24.76 34.17
N GLU A 548 20.00 -24.28 35.00
CA GLU A 548 18.56 -24.43 34.76
C GLU A 548 18.16 -23.83 33.41
N PHE A 549 18.58 -22.57 33.11
CA PHE A 549 18.23 -21.88 31.88
C PHE A 549 18.92 -22.49 30.65
N LEU A 550 20.19 -22.88 30.75
CA LEU A 550 20.92 -23.54 29.69
C LEU A 550 20.28 -24.92 29.34
N LEU A 551 19.85 -25.69 30.34
CA LEU A 551 19.15 -26.95 30.10
C LEU A 551 17.76 -26.75 29.49
N LYS A 552 17.08 -25.63 29.74
CA LYS A 552 15.83 -25.27 29.05
C LYS A 552 16.12 -24.99 27.56
N ALA A 553 17.20 -24.29 27.23
CA ALA A 553 17.60 -24.07 25.84
C ALA A 553 17.92 -25.39 25.11
N GLU A 554 18.60 -26.34 25.80
CA GLU A 554 18.84 -27.70 25.26
C GLU A 554 17.52 -28.43 24.93
N LYS A 555 16.52 -28.36 25.81
CA LYS A 555 15.20 -28.98 25.61
C LYS A 555 14.45 -28.42 24.41
N LEU A 556 14.71 -27.17 24.03
CA LEU A 556 14.15 -26.55 22.83
C LEU A 556 14.90 -26.92 21.54
N GLY A 557 15.91 -27.80 21.66
CA GLY A 557 16.64 -28.35 20.52
C GLY A 557 17.98 -27.69 20.22
N ARG A 558 18.41 -26.68 20.99
CA ARG A 558 19.77 -26.17 20.89
C ARG A 558 20.74 -27.20 21.44
N ASN A 559 21.72 -27.62 20.68
CA ASN A 559 22.72 -28.61 21.09
C ASN A 559 24.00 -28.42 20.26
N ASP A 560 24.67 -27.32 20.53
CA ASP A 560 25.96 -26.96 19.94
C ASP A 560 27.12 -27.11 20.96
N GLU A 561 28.33 -26.94 20.48
CA GLU A 561 29.54 -27.01 21.30
C GLU A 561 29.57 -25.96 22.41
N TRP A 562 29.09 -24.72 22.09
CA TRP A 562 29.05 -23.63 23.05
C TRP A 562 28.15 -23.96 24.24
N LEU A 563 26.90 -24.41 23.95
CA LEU A 563 25.92 -24.72 25.01
C LEU A 563 26.43 -25.84 25.93
N ASN A 564 27.05 -26.91 25.35
CA ASN A 564 27.61 -28.00 26.15
C ASN A 564 28.81 -27.56 26.96
N THR A 565 29.63 -26.63 26.45
CA THR A 565 30.74 -26.02 27.20
C THR A 565 30.22 -25.24 28.40
N GLU A 566 29.25 -24.32 28.20
CA GLU A 566 28.68 -23.52 29.28
C GLU A 566 28.00 -24.38 30.35
N ILE A 567 27.23 -25.38 29.96
CA ILE A 567 26.62 -26.31 30.93
C ILE A 567 27.71 -27.05 31.70
N GLY A 568 28.77 -27.52 31.02
CA GLY A 568 29.88 -28.25 31.66
C GLY A 568 30.65 -27.40 32.66
N LEU A 569 30.98 -26.18 32.29
CA LEU A 569 31.66 -25.22 33.18
C LEU A 569 30.85 -24.93 34.44
N ASN A 570 29.56 -24.60 34.24
CA ASN A 570 28.67 -24.29 35.37
C ASN A 570 28.43 -25.51 36.28
N LEU A 571 28.33 -26.72 35.73
CA LEU A 571 28.29 -27.96 36.52
C LEU A 571 29.56 -28.15 37.33
N GLY A 572 30.72 -27.96 36.72
CA GLY A 572 32.01 -28.04 37.42
C GLY A 572 32.11 -27.05 38.57
N ARG A 573 31.78 -25.77 38.32
CA ARG A 573 31.80 -24.69 39.34
C ARG A 573 30.78 -24.91 40.45
N SER A 574 29.63 -25.53 40.16
CA SER A 574 28.61 -25.88 41.17
C SER A 574 28.94 -27.11 42.00
N GLY A 575 30.09 -27.77 41.80
CA GLY A 575 30.51 -28.97 42.48
C GLY A 575 30.00 -30.29 41.91
N LYS A 576 29.30 -30.27 40.76
CA LYS A 576 28.89 -31.47 39.99
C LYS A 576 29.94 -31.84 38.96
N THR A 577 31.14 -32.10 39.46
CA THR A 577 32.35 -32.19 38.62
C THR A 577 32.30 -33.28 37.56
N GLU A 578 31.78 -34.48 37.91
CA GLU A 578 31.68 -35.61 36.96
C GLU A 578 30.69 -35.29 35.80
N GLU A 579 29.50 -34.71 36.13
CA GLU A 579 28.55 -34.29 35.10
C GLU A 579 29.14 -33.18 34.22
N GLY A 580 29.94 -32.27 34.81
CA GLY A 580 30.63 -31.20 34.10
C GLY A 580 31.62 -31.77 33.08
N ILE A 581 32.45 -32.76 33.50
CA ILE A 581 33.40 -33.45 32.62
C ILE A 581 32.65 -34.12 31.42
N GLU A 582 31.56 -34.84 31.69
CA GLU A 582 30.77 -35.46 30.62
C GLU A 582 30.28 -34.45 29.60
N ARG A 583 29.83 -33.29 30.05
CA ARG A 583 29.35 -32.21 29.16
C ARG A 583 30.46 -31.57 28.35
N LEU A 584 31.61 -31.32 28.94
CA LEU A 584 32.77 -30.78 28.24
C LEU A 584 33.35 -31.80 27.22
N GLN A 585 33.37 -33.10 27.56
CA GLN A 585 33.73 -34.15 26.60
C GLN A 585 32.76 -34.22 25.43
N LYS A 586 31.45 -34.09 25.68
CA LYS A 586 30.44 -34.00 24.62
C LYS A 586 30.67 -32.78 23.74
N SER A 587 30.96 -31.60 24.31
CA SER A 587 31.31 -30.40 23.57
C SER A 587 32.53 -30.65 22.68
N LEU A 588 33.61 -31.25 23.24
CA LEU A 588 34.83 -31.53 22.49
C LEU A 588 34.60 -32.36 21.22
N THR A 589 33.57 -33.24 21.21
CA THR A 589 33.21 -34.01 20.01
C THR A 589 32.48 -33.19 18.95
N MET A 590 31.99 -32.00 19.27
CA MET A 590 31.22 -31.12 18.39
C MET A 590 32.07 -29.99 17.79
N ILE A 591 33.20 -29.66 18.44
CA ILE A 591 34.09 -28.58 17.98
C ILE A 591 34.68 -28.92 16.62
N GLU A 592 34.61 -28.00 15.67
CA GLU A 592 35.13 -28.17 14.31
C GLU A 592 36.64 -28.44 14.32
N ASP A 593 37.16 -29.17 13.30
CA ASP A 593 38.55 -29.63 13.27
C ASP A 593 39.57 -28.48 13.23
N ASP A 594 39.23 -27.36 12.69
CA ASP A 594 40.03 -26.15 12.56
C ASP A 594 39.93 -25.18 13.75
N ASP A 595 38.94 -25.34 14.62
CA ASP A 595 38.82 -24.52 15.84
C ASP A 595 39.74 -25.04 16.96
N THR A 596 41.03 -24.76 16.75
CA THR A 596 42.10 -25.17 17.69
C THR A 596 42.00 -24.42 19.03
N GLU A 597 41.55 -23.18 19.04
CA GLU A 597 41.47 -22.33 20.22
C GLU A 597 40.44 -22.89 21.21
N GLN A 598 39.25 -23.22 20.72
CA GLN A 598 38.19 -23.81 21.54
C GLN A 598 38.59 -25.19 22.07
N LYS A 599 39.26 -26.02 21.23
CA LYS A 599 39.80 -27.33 21.69
C LYS A 599 40.83 -27.20 22.79
N ILE A 600 41.70 -26.21 22.72
CA ILE A 600 42.67 -25.90 23.79
C ILE A 600 41.95 -25.55 25.07
N PHE A 601 40.96 -24.65 24.97
CA PHE A 601 40.19 -24.19 26.14
C PHE A 601 39.49 -25.37 26.81
N VAL A 602 38.67 -26.12 26.06
CA VAL A 602 37.87 -27.23 26.62
C VAL A 602 38.74 -28.34 27.22
N ASN A 603 39.86 -28.71 26.55
CA ASN A 603 40.79 -29.67 27.14
C ASN A 603 41.40 -29.17 28.45
N SER A 604 41.74 -27.90 28.54
CA SER A 604 42.28 -27.32 29.77
C SER A 604 41.29 -27.37 30.92
N GLU A 605 40.00 -27.04 30.65
CA GLU A 605 38.95 -27.10 31.65
C GLU A 605 38.64 -28.55 32.09
N ILE A 606 38.62 -29.52 31.16
CA ILE A 606 38.46 -30.94 31.50
C ILE A 606 39.65 -31.40 32.39
N GLY A 607 40.88 -31.05 32.04
CA GLY A 607 42.06 -31.38 32.86
C GLY A 607 41.97 -30.80 34.26
N TRP A 608 41.52 -29.53 34.39
CA TRP A 608 41.34 -28.90 35.69
C TRP A 608 40.24 -29.59 36.51
N LEU A 609 39.12 -29.96 35.90
CA LEU A 609 38.03 -30.65 36.59
C LEU A 609 38.40 -32.05 37.06
N TYR A 610 39.19 -32.82 36.26
CA TYR A 610 39.70 -34.11 36.71
C TYR A 610 40.64 -33.99 37.91
N GLY A 611 41.41 -32.91 37.99
CA GLY A 611 42.23 -32.61 39.17
C GLY A 611 41.45 -32.19 40.40
N SER A 612 40.21 -31.68 40.20
CA SER A 612 39.31 -31.13 41.24
C SER A 612 38.29 -32.15 41.75
N LEU A 613 38.30 -33.38 41.30
CA LEU A 613 37.39 -34.43 41.80
C LEU A 613 37.66 -34.73 43.28
N GLU A 614 36.63 -35.25 44.00
CA GLU A 614 36.79 -35.75 45.38
C GLU A 614 37.88 -36.83 45.47
N GLU A 615 37.94 -37.72 44.48
CA GLU A 615 39.06 -38.63 44.22
C GLU A 615 39.77 -38.18 42.93
N PRO A 616 40.80 -37.36 43.02
CA PRO A 616 41.51 -36.83 41.85
C PRO A 616 41.99 -37.93 40.90
N ASN A 617 41.86 -37.69 39.60
CA ASN A 617 42.38 -38.58 38.57
C ASN A 617 43.51 -37.88 37.81
N PRO A 618 44.75 -37.92 38.35
CA PRO A 618 45.85 -37.17 37.77
C PRO A 618 46.31 -37.71 36.39
N GLU A 619 46.04 -38.97 36.05
CA GLU A 619 46.38 -39.49 34.74
C GLU A 619 45.52 -38.93 33.64
N GLU A 620 44.18 -38.89 33.82
CA GLU A 620 43.24 -38.29 32.86
C GLU A 620 43.43 -36.75 32.77
N ALA A 621 43.62 -36.09 33.91
CA ALA A 621 43.95 -34.66 33.95
C ALA A 621 45.18 -34.33 33.13
N LEU A 622 46.24 -35.13 33.31
CA LEU A 622 47.51 -34.97 32.59
C LEU A 622 47.33 -35.17 31.07
N GLU A 623 46.57 -36.20 30.64
CA GLU A 623 46.27 -36.43 29.23
C GLU A 623 45.62 -35.20 28.56
N HIS A 624 44.65 -34.60 29.22
CA HIS A 624 43.97 -33.43 28.70
C HIS A 624 44.84 -32.17 28.66
N PHE A 625 45.69 -31.93 29.69
CA PHE A 625 46.67 -30.83 29.64
C PHE A 625 47.72 -31.05 28.58
N GLU A 626 48.21 -32.27 28.40
CA GLU A 626 49.15 -32.60 27.33
C GLU A 626 48.55 -32.40 25.96
N ARG A 627 47.26 -32.73 25.81
CA ARG A 627 46.52 -32.48 24.58
C ARG A 627 46.38 -30.97 24.26
N ALA A 628 46.10 -30.14 25.30
CA ALA A 628 46.09 -28.70 25.14
C ALA A 628 47.44 -28.13 24.72
N ILE A 629 48.53 -28.66 25.29
CA ILE A 629 49.92 -28.28 24.93
C ILE A 629 50.24 -28.72 23.50
N GLU A 630 49.88 -29.94 23.07
CA GLU A 630 50.03 -30.40 21.68
C GLU A 630 49.31 -29.53 20.68
N LEU A 631 48.13 -29.04 21.02
CA LEU A 631 47.34 -28.10 20.22
C LEU A 631 47.92 -26.68 20.18
N GLY A 632 48.95 -26.40 20.99
CA GLY A 632 49.69 -25.15 20.94
C GLY A 632 49.56 -24.25 22.17
N ARG A 633 48.88 -24.66 23.24
CA ARG A 633 48.85 -23.89 24.48
C ARG A 633 50.27 -23.82 25.09
N ASN A 634 50.77 -22.62 25.33
CA ASN A 634 52.15 -22.41 25.78
C ASN A 634 52.21 -21.22 26.75
N ASP A 635 51.54 -21.33 27.90
CA ASP A 635 51.58 -20.35 28.98
C ASP A 635 52.12 -21.00 30.27
N ALA A 636 52.52 -20.17 31.25
CA ALA A 636 53.09 -20.66 32.49
C ALA A 636 52.14 -21.51 33.30
N TRP A 637 50.83 -21.16 33.27
CA TRP A 637 49.77 -21.84 34.03
C TRP A 637 49.66 -23.32 33.61
N ILE A 638 49.56 -23.59 32.29
CA ILE A 638 49.36 -24.96 31.81
C ILE A 638 50.55 -25.88 32.18
N TYR A 639 51.80 -25.35 32.10
CA TYR A 639 52.99 -26.11 32.51
C TYR A 639 53.08 -26.24 34.03
N GLY A 640 52.57 -25.27 34.81
CA GLY A 640 52.44 -25.37 36.26
C GLY A 640 51.50 -26.52 36.65
N MET A 641 50.27 -26.53 36.11
CA MET A 641 49.29 -27.57 36.35
C MET A 641 49.81 -28.97 35.94
N ARG A 642 50.45 -29.05 34.74
CA ARG A 642 51.09 -30.29 34.31
C ARG A 642 52.18 -30.74 35.29
N GLY A 643 52.96 -29.80 35.83
CA GLY A 643 54.03 -30.09 36.80
C GLY A 643 53.45 -30.64 38.11
N GLU A 644 52.37 -30.07 38.66
CA GLU A 644 51.74 -30.60 39.87
C GLU A 644 51.25 -32.02 39.69
N LEU A 645 50.50 -32.31 38.59
CA LEU A 645 50.01 -33.66 38.33
C LEU A 645 51.11 -34.67 38.17
N LEU A 646 52.26 -34.27 37.54
CA LEU A 646 53.43 -35.12 37.41
C LEU A 646 54.16 -35.37 38.75
N LEU A 647 54.05 -34.38 39.64
CA LEU A 647 54.61 -34.51 41.02
C LEU A 647 53.77 -35.51 41.82
N ASP A 648 52.41 -35.43 41.72
CA ASP A 648 51.46 -36.37 42.35
C ASP A 648 51.64 -37.80 41.82
N LEU A 649 51.96 -37.93 40.54
CA LEU A 649 52.34 -39.23 39.92
C LEU A 649 53.74 -39.70 40.19
N GLU A 650 54.46 -39.00 41.07
CA GLU A 650 55.87 -39.29 41.40
C GLU A 650 56.85 -39.27 40.21
N LYS A 651 56.47 -38.56 39.09
CA LYS A 651 57.32 -38.39 37.90
C LYS A 651 58.18 -37.12 38.01
N TYR A 652 59.10 -37.14 38.97
CA TYR A 652 59.83 -35.96 39.44
C TYR A 652 60.72 -35.29 38.37
N GLU A 653 61.33 -36.01 37.44
CA GLU A 653 62.10 -35.46 36.34
C GLU A 653 61.20 -34.68 35.37
N GLU A 654 60.08 -35.27 34.98
CA GLU A 654 59.13 -34.62 34.05
C GLU A 654 58.45 -33.43 34.71
N ALA A 655 58.11 -33.51 35.99
CA ALA A 655 57.59 -32.38 36.79
C ALA A 655 58.57 -31.22 36.81
N LEU A 656 59.89 -31.53 37.10
CA LEU A 656 60.94 -30.53 37.09
C LEU A 656 61.06 -29.80 35.76
N GLU A 657 61.01 -30.54 34.65
CA GLU A 657 61.02 -29.95 33.29
C GLU A 657 59.85 -29.03 33.11
N SER A 658 58.65 -29.44 33.52
CA SER A 658 57.42 -28.65 33.40
C SER A 658 57.50 -27.36 34.21
N PHE A 659 57.83 -27.40 35.48
CA PHE A 659 57.95 -26.20 36.33
C PHE A 659 59.13 -25.30 35.85
N ARG A 660 60.25 -25.82 35.36
CA ARG A 660 61.24 -24.97 34.72
C ARG A 660 60.73 -24.26 33.49
N LYS A 661 59.95 -24.94 32.65
CA LYS A 661 59.27 -24.32 31.51
C LYS A 661 58.30 -23.24 31.95
N ALA A 662 57.45 -23.50 32.94
CA ALA A 662 56.56 -22.52 33.54
C ALA A 662 57.32 -21.28 34.03
N ASN A 663 58.32 -21.46 34.86
CA ASN A 663 59.16 -20.37 35.39
C ASN A 663 59.88 -19.58 34.30
N SER A 664 60.27 -20.23 33.17
CA SER A 664 60.89 -19.56 32.03
C SER A 664 59.89 -18.64 31.27
N LEU A 665 58.57 -18.93 31.32
CA LEU A 665 57.51 -18.17 30.66
C LEU A 665 57.03 -17.03 31.57
N ASN A 666 56.91 -17.31 32.85
CA ASN A 666 56.58 -16.33 33.89
C ASN A 666 57.39 -16.66 35.15
N LYS A 667 58.30 -15.75 35.55
CA LYS A 667 59.15 -15.97 36.74
C LYS A 667 58.27 -15.69 37.98
N ASP A 668 58.09 -16.73 38.81
CA ASP A 668 57.26 -16.69 39.99
C ASP A 668 57.83 -17.56 41.09
N GLY A 669 57.76 -17.14 42.34
CA GLY A 669 58.19 -17.85 43.50
C GLY A 669 57.59 -19.24 43.64
N TRP A 670 56.30 -19.36 43.31
CA TRP A 670 55.56 -20.61 43.35
C TRP A 670 56.17 -21.68 42.43
N TYR A 671 56.60 -21.36 41.21
CA TYR A 671 57.25 -22.34 40.33
C TYR A 671 58.67 -22.72 40.87
N LEU A 672 59.37 -21.76 41.43
CA LEU A 672 60.70 -22.05 42.03
C LEU A 672 60.58 -22.98 43.22
N TYR A 673 59.56 -22.79 44.07
CA TYR A 673 59.27 -23.68 45.19
C TYR A 673 59.10 -25.13 44.73
N TYR A 674 58.23 -25.35 43.73
CA TYR A 674 57.97 -26.69 43.18
C TYR A 674 59.22 -27.29 42.44
N ILE A 675 60.00 -26.43 41.80
CA ILE A 675 61.35 -26.89 41.25
C ILE A 675 62.20 -27.38 42.41
N GLY A 676 62.22 -26.70 43.52
CA GLY A 676 62.97 -27.13 44.70
C GLY A 676 62.49 -28.45 45.25
N ILE A 677 61.14 -28.64 45.37
CA ILE A 677 60.56 -29.92 45.75
C ILE A 677 61.01 -31.05 44.83
N CYS A 678 60.86 -30.87 43.48
CA CYS A 678 61.25 -31.86 42.51
C CYS A 678 62.71 -32.22 42.66
N LEU A 679 63.60 -31.23 42.81
CA LEU A 679 65.05 -31.46 42.97
C LEU A 679 65.32 -32.19 44.27
N ARG A 680 64.67 -31.89 45.39
CA ARG A 680 64.76 -32.61 46.63
C ARG A 680 64.29 -34.08 46.50
N ARG A 681 63.18 -34.33 45.84
CA ARG A 681 62.69 -35.69 45.58
C ARG A 681 63.66 -36.51 44.71
N LEU A 682 64.41 -35.82 43.81
CA LEU A 682 65.45 -36.42 42.97
C LEU A 682 66.83 -36.52 43.69
N GLU A 683 66.89 -36.23 45.02
CA GLU A 683 68.09 -36.22 45.85
C GLU A 683 69.18 -35.24 45.33
N ARG A 684 68.83 -34.20 44.58
CA ARG A 684 69.68 -33.13 44.05
C ARG A 684 69.70 -31.95 45.02
N TYR A 685 70.16 -32.23 46.25
CA TYR A 685 69.94 -31.32 47.38
C TYR A 685 70.66 -29.97 47.24
N GLU A 686 71.86 -29.92 46.70
CA GLU A 686 72.62 -28.68 46.50
C GLU A 686 71.91 -27.75 45.51
N GLU A 687 71.40 -28.29 44.40
CA GLU A 687 70.58 -27.51 43.43
C GLU A 687 69.28 -27.08 44.04
N ALA A 688 68.61 -27.95 44.80
CA ALA A 688 67.35 -27.62 45.47
C ALA A 688 67.50 -26.44 46.44
N ILE A 689 68.57 -26.45 47.22
CA ILE A 689 68.89 -25.37 48.19
C ILE A 689 69.06 -24.04 47.45
N GLU A 690 69.77 -24.00 46.35
CA GLU A 690 69.96 -22.77 45.58
C GLU A 690 68.61 -22.19 45.08
N ILE A 691 67.74 -23.03 44.51
CA ILE A 691 66.46 -22.65 43.98
C ILE A 691 65.44 -22.26 45.07
N LEU A 692 65.39 -23.03 46.17
CA LEU A 692 64.53 -22.75 47.31
C LEU A 692 64.89 -21.43 48.02
N LEU A 693 66.16 -21.09 48.11
CA LEU A 693 66.60 -19.80 48.60
C LEU A 693 66.17 -18.63 47.69
N GLU A 694 66.15 -18.83 46.37
CA GLU A 694 65.66 -17.87 45.45
C GLU A 694 64.16 -17.72 45.60
N SER A 695 63.33 -18.81 45.66
CA SER A 695 61.90 -18.82 45.95
C SER A 695 61.61 -18.05 47.25
N ARG A 696 62.30 -18.47 48.33
CA ARG A 696 62.15 -17.85 49.68
C ARG A 696 62.38 -16.33 49.64
N GLN A 697 63.42 -15.89 48.91
CA GLN A 697 63.63 -14.45 48.79
C GLN A 697 62.51 -13.70 48.08
N ILE A 698 61.90 -14.30 47.05
CA ILE A 698 60.77 -13.72 46.34
C ILE A 698 59.58 -13.65 47.30
N SER A 699 59.24 -14.73 48.02
CA SER A 699 58.14 -14.75 49.01
C SER A 699 58.38 -13.70 50.09
N LEU A 700 59.55 -13.49 50.59
CA LEU A 700 59.86 -12.44 51.54
C LEU A 700 59.77 -11.04 50.98
N ASP A 701 60.16 -10.82 49.73
CA ASP A 701 59.98 -9.51 49.05
C ASP A 701 58.53 -9.16 48.76
N GLU A 702 57.69 -10.16 48.65
CA GLU A 702 56.24 -10.06 48.45
C GLU A 702 55.43 -10.04 49.80
N GLU A 703 56.14 -10.10 50.92
CA GLU A 703 55.55 -10.20 52.27
C GLU A 703 54.69 -11.46 52.49
N ASP A 704 55.02 -12.54 51.72
CA ASP A 704 54.34 -13.80 51.80
C ASP A 704 54.96 -14.77 52.80
N VAL A 705 54.29 -15.87 53.08
CA VAL A 705 54.66 -16.87 54.07
C VAL A 705 55.78 -17.76 53.51
N VAL A 706 56.84 -18.08 54.30
CA VAL A 706 57.99 -18.85 53.89
C VAL A 706 58.09 -20.21 54.59
N ASP A 707 57.05 -20.66 55.26
CA ASP A 707 57.12 -21.91 56.06
C ASP A 707 57.33 -23.14 55.19
N GLY A 708 56.74 -23.18 54.00
CA GLY A 708 56.96 -24.25 53.04
C GLY A 708 58.39 -24.33 52.54
N GLU A 709 58.98 -23.22 52.06
CA GLU A 709 60.38 -23.16 51.64
C GLU A 709 61.35 -23.54 52.76
N ASP A 710 61.02 -23.04 53.96
CA ASP A 710 61.88 -23.34 55.12
C ASP A 710 61.83 -24.82 55.50
N LEU A 711 60.71 -25.51 55.43
CA LEU A 711 60.62 -26.95 55.64
C LEU A 711 61.36 -27.71 54.55
N GLU A 712 61.27 -27.35 53.30
CA GLU A 712 61.94 -27.96 52.19
C GLU A 712 63.49 -27.75 52.25
N LEU A 713 63.92 -26.54 52.64
CA LEU A 713 65.33 -26.26 52.90
C LEU A 713 65.86 -27.10 54.04
N ALA A 714 65.10 -27.26 55.11
CA ALA A 714 65.55 -28.13 56.23
C ALA A 714 65.72 -29.57 55.80
N PHE A 715 64.84 -30.13 54.94
CA PHE A 715 65.00 -31.43 54.36
C PHE A 715 66.26 -31.52 53.47
N CYS A 716 66.50 -30.53 52.65
CA CYS A 716 67.71 -30.53 51.77
C CYS A 716 69.01 -30.46 52.55
N TYR A 717 69.02 -29.63 53.61
CA TYR A 717 70.20 -29.54 54.49
C TYR A 717 70.44 -30.86 55.27
N ILE A 718 69.44 -31.62 55.65
CA ILE A 718 69.56 -32.97 56.15
C ILE A 718 70.24 -33.90 55.08
N GLY A 719 69.78 -33.81 53.85
CA GLY A 719 70.32 -34.60 52.74
C GLY A 719 71.82 -34.40 52.47
N ILE A 720 72.33 -33.18 52.61
CA ILE A 720 73.74 -32.87 52.48
C ILE A 720 74.51 -32.99 53.82
N GLY A 721 73.82 -33.33 54.92
CA GLY A 721 74.49 -33.56 56.24
C GLY A 721 74.76 -32.32 57.05
N ASP A 722 74.23 -31.13 56.69
CA ASP A 722 74.38 -29.86 57.40
C ASP A 722 73.33 -29.72 58.49
N LYS A 723 73.57 -30.23 59.62
CA LYS A 723 72.67 -30.23 60.78
C LYS A 723 72.35 -28.82 61.27
N GLU A 724 73.36 -27.94 61.31
CA GLU A 724 73.14 -26.59 61.88
C GLU A 724 72.17 -25.80 61.08
N LYS A 725 72.28 -25.80 59.78
CA LYS A 725 71.32 -25.15 58.90
C LYS A 725 69.94 -25.82 58.87
N ALA A 726 69.89 -27.18 58.95
CA ALA A 726 68.62 -27.87 59.05
C ALA A 726 67.80 -27.44 60.29
N GLU A 727 68.49 -27.29 61.47
CA GLU A 727 67.90 -26.79 62.71
C GLU A 727 67.46 -25.31 62.59
N GLU A 728 68.24 -24.48 61.89
CA GLU A 728 67.92 -23.06 61.64
C GLU A 728 66.64 -22.90 60.85
N TYR A 729 66.56 -23.60 59.71
CA TYR A 729 65.40 -23.48 58.82
C TYR A 729 64.16 -24.14 59.44
N LEU A 730 64.27 -25.29 60.13
CA LEU A 730 63.12 -25.85 60.88
C LEU A 730 62.64 -24.93 61.97
N LYS A 731 63.53 -24.20 62.63
CA LYS A 731 63.08 -23.18 63.63
C LYS A 731 62.38 -22.01 62.94
N SER A 732 62.87 -21.51 61.82
CA SER A 732 62.26 -20.46 61.05
C SER A 732 60.87 -20.87 60.57
N ALA A 733 60.73 -22.09 60.03
CA ALA A 733 59.43 -22.61 59.60
C ALA A 733 58.43 -22.67 60.77
N ARG A 734 58.83 -23.13 61.98
CA ARG A 734 57.97 -23.18 63.12
C ARG A 734 57.57 -21.82 63.62
N GLU A 735 58.47 -20.86 63.62
CA GLU A 735 58.16 -19.46 64.00
C GLU A 735 57.11 -18.89 63.05
N SER A 736 57.28 -19.10 61.73
CA SER A 736 56.33 -18.67 60.72
C SER A 736 54.91 -19.33 60.89
N ILE A 737 54.88 -20.66 61.03
CA ILE A 737 53.66 -21.45 61.22
C ILE A 737 52.94 -21.01 62.52
N GLU A 738 53.68 -20.75 63.62
CA GLU A 738 53.09 -20.32 64.89
C GLU A 738 52.53 -18.91 64.79
N GLU A 739 53.20 -17.99 64.10
CA GLU A 739 52.75 -16.60 63.87
C GLU A 739 51.49 -16.55 63.02
N GLN A 740 51.39 -17.41 62.03
CA GLN A 740 50.28 -17.46 61.10
C GLN A 740 49.11 -18.35 61.54
N GLY A 741 49.37 -19.29 62.45
CA GLY A 741 48.39 -20.28 62.90
C GLY A 741 48.03 -21.32 61.78
N THR A 742 48.98 -21.60 60.89
CA THR A 742 48.77 -22.44 59.69
C THR A 742 49.03 -23.92 59.90
N LEU A 743 49.42 -24.37 61.10
CA LEU A 743 49.77 -25.77 61.37
C LEU A 743 48.61 -26.71 61.06
N ASN A 744 48.85 -27.63 60.11
CA ASN A 744 47.96 -28.73 59.77
C ASN A 744 48.67 -30.09 60.04
N ASP A 745 47.93 -31.21 59.87
CA ASP A 745 48.43 -32.57 60.17
C ASP A 745 49.60 -32.94 59.25
N ASP A 746 49.57 -32.54 57.99
CA ASP A 746 50.64 -32.83 57.01
C ASP A 746 51.95 -32.12 57.36
N MET A 747 51.88 -30.82 57.64
CA MET A 747 53.02 -30.03 58.11
C MET A 747 53.62 -30.60 59.41
N GLN A 748 52.78 -31.04 60.33
CA GLN A 748 53.24 -31.67 61.56
C GLN A 748 53.97 -32.97 61.28
N GLU A 749 53.50 -33.75 60.28
CA GLU A 749 54.22 -34.99 59.85
C GLU A 749 55.59 -34.66 59.25
N GLU A 750 55.64 -33.65 58.40
CA GLU A 750 56.93 -33.22 57.79
C GLU A 750 57.91 -32.71 58.86
N ILE A 751 57.41 -31.84 59.74
CA ILE A 751 58.27 -31.44 60.92
C ILE A 751 58.76 -32.63 61.68
N ASN A 752 57.95 -33.65 61.93
CA ASN A 752 58.38 -34.85 62.64
C ASN A 752 59.48 -35.67 61.85
N LYS A 753 59.31 -35.71 60.51
CA LYS A 753 60.29 -36.34 59.59
C LYS A 753 61.64 -35.59 59.64
N ILE A 754 61.61 -34.25 59.61
CA ILE A 754 62.79 -33.41 59.68
C ILE A 754 63.54 -33.62 61.05
N GLU A 755 62.77 -33.61 62.14
CA GLU A 755 63.37 -33.84 63.49
C GLU A 755 64.06 -35.19 63.60
N LYS A 756 63.44 -36.27 63.04
CA LYS A 756 64.08 -37.59 62.97
C LYS A 756 65.30 -37.58 62.12
N GLY A 757 65.32 -36.88 61.02
CA GLY A 757 66.48 -36.70 60.14
C GLY A 757 67.61 -36.01 60.84
N ILE A 758 67.37 -34.90 61.52
CA ILE A 758 68.37 -34.18 62.32
C ILE A 758 68.95 -35.05 63.46
N LEU A 759 68.08 -35.80 64.13
CA LEU A 759 68.50 -36.75 65.13
C LEU A 759 69.41 -37.87 64.56
N SER A 760 69.21 -38.30 63.36
CA SER A 760 70.09 -39.31 62.71
C SER A 760 71.45 -38.78 62.43
N LEU A 761 71.56 -37.51 62.02
CA LEU A 761 72.90 -36.86 61.79
C LEU A 761 73.71 -36.74 63.11
N THR A 762 72.98 -36.61 64.22
CA THR A 762 73.63 -36.56 65.57
C THR A 762 74.23 -37.88 66.00
N ARG A 763 73.85 -39.03 65.42
CA ARG A 763 74.38 -40.37 65.77
C ARG A 763 75.59 -40.72 64.98
N PHE A 764 75.94 -40.04 63.93
CA PHE A 764 77.06 -40.29 63.04
C PHE A 764 78.19 -39.23 63.12
N SER A 765 77.95 -38.12 63.83
CA SER A 765 78.90 -37.09 64.22
C SER A 765 79.45 -37.45 65.65
#